data_35d7c71700c130a3a7235c061324f131
#
_entry.id   35d7c71700c130a3a7235c061324f131
#
_cell.length_a   1.000
_cell.length_b   1.000
_cell.length_c   1.000
_cell.angle_alpha   90.00
_cell.angle_beta   90.00
_cell.angle_gamma   90.00
#
_symmetry.space_group_name_H-M   'P 1'
#
loop_
_entity.id
_entity.type
_entity.pdbx_description
1 polymer ?
#
loop_
_entity_poly.entity_id
_entity_poly.type
_entity_poly.pdbx_seq_one_letter_code
_entity_poly.pdbx_strand_id
1 'polypeptide(L)'
;MYRHRFSIAAATLLVAALWPLLLRAASRPQMSNLVVFVAFQDEEPEPFVHDMAFYERLFNDPAPGANSVYAYFRHSSYGSLSWTSSFCPAPAGGSIRFYRTAMPKGYYQPKGEINTLGYSDDVEAAAREQALAKEIGQWLDSNVPADVSIDADGDGFVDNVTLVFAGASDVSSRYKLWPHRSDLIASADKAVTIHGKKMVSFIMVFDRSNGFDIMRDLPITTGVLCHEMSHSLGTYDLYHAADRLSPVGVWDLMADNQDSPQQMLAYTKWRYCRWIDDIPEISQPGTYTLHPVGGDGSGNVAYRIKPTGSDEYFVVEYRRREGYDGSIPRSGLIVYRINPAYTGGNVNYNGTTRLDETYVFRPGGTTTADGAIADAALSSDYGRSSFGIDPSFAPFYSNGERANFAIDQIGPCGPTISFRLLEAAKRVYVARGSLDVSAQAGSTASFELQADQPWRLAEAPSWLTVTPGEGPAGTATITVTAATANVTARERSADLVFVGTDDATQADTITIRQPSNLIQAPTGLEARPAGQGVELVWRAPLEGAPLLANDFEGDDSLDGWLIENSDDRGWQRQQSGKHSWTKAHGGTRSVWLNYGWDPVSEDQRLTSPSFAGGSWLTFWSKSTAPGSISPVYHYVVEASADGGQTWHTAFDLIKEGKAKNRYEQITVDLGPYRSDNMKIRFHAWDESEGLAYWWTIDDVAVYPEAAGSMVEGYNIYRDGTLIGTSATTSFVDAHPADGTNTYRVTARGSFGETMPSDPAAFDVATAVAAAQAEPGLVVDWRGGVLTVSAPGLTAVEAYSADGRPVGRVARCNGRATLWLPGPMPLIVRMVVGGRQITRKCLPAR
;
A
#
# COMPACT_ATOMS: atom_id res chain seq x y z
N MET A 1 9.34 -2.61 34.36
CA MET A 1 9.11 -1.33 33.70
C MET A 1 8.48 -1.56 32.32
N TYR A 2 7.36 -2.28 32.25
CA TYR A 2 6.67 -2.60 31.00
C TYR A 2 5.16 -2.59 31.24
N ARG A 3 4.56 -1.39 31.24
CA ARG A 3 3.09 -1.24 31.41
C ARG A 3 2.47 -0.07 30.65
N HIS A 4 3.03 0.40 29.53
CA HIS A 4 2.47 1.56 28.83
C HIS A 4 2.29 1.45 27.30
N ARG A 5 2.37 0.26 26.71
CA ARG A 5 2.11 0.12 25.26
C ARG A 5 0.70 -0.31 24.86
N PHE A 6 -0.20 -0.58 25.82
CA PHE A 6 -1.58 -1.02 25.50
C PHE A 6 -2.65 0.07 25.64
N SER A 7 -2.31 1.27 26.08
CA SER A 7 -3.33 2.29 26.38
C SER A 7 -3.61 3.29 25.26
N ILE A 8 -2.74 3.45 24.30
CA ILE A 8 -2.91 4.48 23.24
C ILE A 8 -3.83 3.98 22.12
N ALA A 9 -3.71 2.73 21.70
CA ALA A 9 -4.60 2.16 20.69
C ALA A 9 -6.05 1.97 21.18
N ALA A 10 -6.23 1.70 22.47
CA ALA A 10 -7.56 1.53 23.04
C ALA A 10 -8.28 2.88 23.28
N ALA A 11 -7.53 3.96 23.57
CA ALA A 11 -8.10 5.29 23.74
C ALA A 11 -8.54 5.91 22.40
N THR A 12 -7.79 5.69 21.34
CA THR A 12 -8.15 6.16 19.98
C THR A 12 -9.37 5.41 19.45
N LEU A 13 -9.51 4.11 19.71
CA LEU A 13 -10.68 3.33 19.34
C LEU A 13 -11.94 3.67 20.15
N LEU A 14 -11.82 4.12 21.40
CA LEU A 14 -12.99 4.49 22.21
C LEU A 14 -13.51 5.90 21.85
N VAL A 15 -12.63 6.81 21.47
CA VAL A 15 -13.03 8.15 21.00
C VAL A 15 -13.62 8.06 19.61
N ALA A 16 -13.06 7.24 18.72
CA ALA A 16 -13.64 6.99 17.39
C ALA A 16 -14.99 6.23 17.44
N ALA A 17 -15.23 5.41 18.47
CA ALA A 17 -16.51 4.70 18.64
C ALA A 17 -17.61 5.54 19.29
N LEU A 18 -17.26 6.60 20.04
CA LEU A 18 -18.24 7.52 20.64
C LEU A 18 -18.56 8.72 19.73
N TRP A 19 -17.69 9.06 18.80
CA TRP A 19 -17.88 10.15 17.84
C TRP A 19 -19.07 9.95 16.89
N PRO A 20 -19.36 8.75 16.35
CA PRO A 20 -20.56 8.55 15.53
C PRO A 20 -21.88 8.66 16.29
N LEU A 21 -21.88 8.54 17.62
CA LEU A 21 -23.10 8.63 18.43
C LEU A 21 -23.47 10.07 18.80
N LEU A 22 -22.53 11.00 18.77
CA LEU A 22 -22.77 12.43 18.97
C LEU A 22 -23.08 13.18 17.67
N LEU A 23 -22.75 12.63 16.52
CA LEU A 23 -23.05 13.20 15.19
C LEU A 23 -24.43 12.79 14.65
N ARG A 24 -25.46 12.72 15.47
CA ARG A 24 -26.85 12.92 15.07
C ARG A 24 -27.12 14.42 14.93
N ALA A 25 -26.22 15.13 14.26
CA ALA A 25 -26.43 16.52 13.99
C ALA A 25 -27.22 16.68 12.69
N ALA A 26 -28.29 17.44 12.78
CA ALA A 26 -28.86 18.14 11.65
C ALA A 26 -27.74 18.77 10.80
N SER A 27 -27.98 18.98 9.50
CA SER A 27 -27.10 19.72 8.62
C SER A 27 -26.52 20.93 9.37
N ARG A 28 -25.21 21.03 9.49
CA ARG A 28 -24.54 22.20 10.10
C ARG A 28 -24.63 23.38 9.12
N PRO A 29 -25.60 24.28 9.19
CA PRO A 29 -25.82 25.29 8.18
C PRO A 29 -24.76 26.39 8.19
N GLN A 30 -24.07 26.56 9.28
CA GLN A 30 -22.97 27.52 9.43
C GLN A 30 -21.85 26.92 10.28
N MET A 31 -20.64 27.17 9.87
CA MET A 31 -19.42 26.86 10.64
C MET A 31 -18.49 28.08 10.61
N SER A 32 -17.81 28.30 11.69
CA SER A 32 -16.79 29.32 11.81
C SER A 32 -15.40 28.71 11.65
N ASN A 33 -14.50 29.49 11.08
CA ASN A 33 -13.10 29.14 10.99
C ASN A 33 -12.24 30.28 11.55
N LEU A 34 -11.46 29.99 12.58
CA LEU A 34 -10.53 30.94 13.15
C LEU A 34 -9.17 30.76 12.49
N VAL A 35 -8.77 31.74 11.66
CA VAL A 35 -7.49 31.73 10.96
C VAL A 35 -6.45 32.47 11.77
N VAL A 36 -5.35 31.80 12.07
CA VAL A 36 -4.22 32.34 12.82
C VAL A 36 -2.97 32.29 11.95
N PHE A 37 -2.39 33.43 11.65
CA PHE A 37 -1.08 33.49 11.04
C PHE A 37 0.00 33.22 12.09
N VAL A 38 0.94 32.35 11.78
CA VAL A 38 1.99 31.90 12.70
C VAL A 38 3.36 32.06 12.04
N ALA A 39 4.27 32.75 12.71
CA ALA A 39 5.67 32.83 12.31
C ALA A 39 6.55 32.15 13.37
N PHE A 40 7.58 31.44 12.93
CA PHE A 40 8.58 30.87 13.86
C PHE A 40 9.44 31.99 14.46
N GLN A 41 10.07 31.70 15.60
CA GLN A 41 10.88 32.66 16.33
C GLN A 41 11.97 33.30 15.47
N ASP A 42 12.55 32.51 14.57
CA ASP A 42 13.69 32.84 13.70
C ASP A 42 13.30 33.37 12.32
N GLU A 43 11.99 33.59 12.07
CA GLU A 43 11.52 34.18 10.80
C GLU A 43 11.73 35.71 10.77
N GLU A 44 11.80 36.26 9.57
CA GLU A 44 11.91 37.69 9.34
C GLU A 44 10.75 38.48 9.95
N PRO A 45 10.89 39.82 10.12
CA PRO A 45 9.81 40.67 10.65
C PRO A 45 8.53 40.65 9.81
N GLU A 46 8.63 40.49 8.51
CA GLU A 46 7.51 40.36 7.55
C GLU A 46 7.62 39.01 6.82
N PRO A 47 7.23 37.90 7.45
CA PRO A 47 7.56 36.56 6.96
C PRO A 47 6.60 36.07 5.87
N PHE A 48 5.41 36.67 5.71
CA PHE A 48 4.39 36.26 4.75
C PHE A 48 4.63 36.91 3.39
N VAL A 49 4.47 36.13 2.32
CA VAL A 49 4.73 36.58 0.94
C VAL A 49 3.56 37.35 0.34
N HIS A 50 2.33 36.97 0.78
CA HIS A 50 1.10 37.56 0.26
C HIS A 50 0.57 38.63 1.20
N ASP A 51 -0.21 39.56 0.66
CA ASP A 51 -0.92 40.57 1.43
C ASP A 51 -2.21 40.03 2.06
N MET A 52 -2.78 40.76 2.97
CA MET A 52 -4.01 40.39 3.63
C MET A 52 -5.19 40.22 2.64
N ALA A 53 -5.21 40.99 1.57
CA ALA A 53 -6.27 40.90 0.58
C ALA A 53 -6.23 39.59 -0.20
N PHE A 54 -5.06 38.96 -0.35
CA PHE A 54 -4.95 37.61 -0.90
C PHE A 54 -5.67 36.62 -0.01
N TYR A 55 -5.40 36.60 1.31
CA TYR A 55 -6.01 35.65 2.25
C TYR A 55 -7.50 35.93 2.43
N GLU A 56 -7.95 37.17 2.46
CA GLU A 56 -9.37 37.49 2.50
C GLU A 56 -10.11 36.88 1.29
N ARG A 57 -9.56 36.98 0.10
CA ARG A 57 -10.13 36.35 -1.08
C ARG A 57 -10.08 34.83 -1.00
N LEU A 58 -8.94 34.28 -0.57
CA LEU A 58 -8.74 32.82 -0.48
C LEU A 58 -9.75 32.15 0.46
N PHE A 59 -10.03 32.78 1.60
CA PHE A 59 -10.93 32.22 2.60
C PHE A 59 -12.38 32.62 2.40
N ASN A 60 -12.66 33.89 2.06
CA ASN A 60 -14.00 34.50 2.26
C ASN A 60 -14.65 35.04 0.99
N ASP A 61 -14.04 34.95 -0.20
CA ASP A 61 -14.70 35.45 -1.43
C ASP A 61 -16.04 34.74 -1.65
N PRO A 62 -17.20 35.43 -1.58
CA PRO A 62 -18.50 34.79 -1.67
C PRO A 62 -19.01 34.69 -3.11
N ALA A 63 -18.24 35.17 -4.09
CA ALA A 63 -18.70 35.18 -5.49
C ALA A 63 -18.95 33.75 -5.98
N PRO A 64 -20.06 33.49 -6.67
CA PRO A 64 -20.34 32.17 -7.21
C PRO A 64 -19.21 31.68 -8.13
N GLY A 65 -18.63 30.52 -7.83
CA GLY A 65 -17.52 29.94 -8.58
C GLY A 65 -16.15 30.56 -8.26
N ALA A 66 -16.05 31.45 -7.26
CA ALA A 66 -14.77 31.93 -6.78
C ALA A 66 -13.91 30.78 -6.26
N ASN A 67 -12.60 30.83 -6.53
CA ASN A 67 -11.64 29.87 -5.96
C ASN A 67 -11.33 30.27 -4.51
N SER A 68 -12.30 30.06 -3.62
CA SER A 68 -12.22 30.36 -2.19
C SER A 68 -12.85 29.25 -1.35
N VAL A 69 -12.43 29.16 -0.10
CA VAL A 69 -12.99 28.22 0.88
C VAL A 69 -14.51 28.41 1.02
N TYR A 70 -14.95 29.66 1.23
CA TYR A 70 -16.37 29.98 1.38
C TYR A 70 -17.20 29.52 0.17
N ALA A 71 -16.79 29.90 -1.03
CA ALA A 71 -17.56 29.62 -2.25
C ALA A 71 -17.55 28.12 -2.58
N TYR A 72 -16.44 27.43 -2.34
CA TYR A 72 -16.34 25.98 -2.53
C TYR A 72 -17.35 25.23 -1.63
N PHE A 73 -17.28 25.43 -0.31
CA PHE A 73 -18.17 24.72 0.60
C PHE A 73 -19.64 25.09 0.38
N ARG A 74 -19.93 26.36 0.10
CA ARG A 74 -21.26 26.81 -0.24
C ARG A 74 -21.83 26.11 -1.48
N HIS A 75 -21.02 25.96 -2.52
CA HIS A 75 -21.40 25.27 -3.76
C HIS A 75 -21.49 23.77 -3.55
N SER A 76 -20.42 23.13 -3.00
CA SER A 76 -20.31 21.68 -2.88
C SER A 76 -21.34 21.09 -1.94
N SER A 77 -21.84 21.85 -0.99
CA SER A 77 -22.91 21.49 -0.08
C SER A 77 -24.31 21.78 -0.62
N TYR A 78 -24.45 22.22 -1.86
CA TYR A 78 -25.72 22.67 -2.45
C TYR A 78 -26.37 23.79 -1.61
N GLY A 79 -25.54 24.66 -1.04
CA GLY A 79 -25.98 25.78 -0.22
C GLY A 79 -26.30 25.44 1.25
N SER A 80 -26.16 24.18 1.67
CA SER A 80 -26.47 23.77 3.04
C SER A 80 -25.37 24.13 4.06
N LEU A 81 -24.13 24.37 3.63
CA LEU A 81 -23.03 24.78 4.50
C LEU A 81 -22.45 26.13 4.05
N SER A 82 -22.23 27.03 5.01
CA SER A 82 -21.43 28.22 4.86
C SER A 82 -20.30 28.21 5.89
N TRP A 83 -19.09 28.42 5.44
CA TRP A 83 -17.90 28.46 6.29
C TRP A 83 -17.30 29.87 6.26
N THR A 84 -17.44 30.61 7.34
CA THR A 84 -16.93 31.98 7.46
C THR A 84 -15.62 31.97 8.24
N SER A 85 -14.58 32.58 7.67
CA SER A 85 -13.27 32.68 8.30
C SER A 85 -13.02 34.03 8.92
N SER A 86 -12.57 34.07 10.16
CA SER A 86 -12.15 35.25 10.90
C SER A 86 -10.68 35.18 11.22
N PHE A 87 -9.95 36.30 11.07
CA PHE A 87 -8.51 36.33 11.29
C PHE A 87 -8.18 36.84 12.71
N CYS A 88 -7.31 36.15 13.41
CA CYS A 88 -6.84 36.51 14.74
C CYS A 88 -5.31 36.52 14.83
N PRO A 89 -4.63 37.61 15.20
CA PRO A 89 -5.22 38.93 15.49
C PRO A 89 -5.85 39.57 14.27
N ALA A 90 -6.86 40.38 14.47
CA ALA A 90 -7.47 41.12 13.36
C ALA A 90 -6.43 41.98 12.60
N PRO A 91 -6.43 41.98 11.26
CA PRO A 91 -5.47 42.75 10.47
C PRO A 91 -5.54 44.22 10.77
N ALA A 92 -4.43 44.91 10.70
CA ALA A 92 -4.35 46.35 10.97
C ALA A 92 -3.79 47.07 9.73
N GLY A 93 -4.58 47.97 9.12
CA GLY A 93 -4.17 48.74 7.97
C GLY A 93 -3.84 47.90 6.74
N GLY A 94 -4.44 46.72 6.57
CA GLY A 94 -4.16 45.77 5.50
C GLY A 94 -2.92 44.90 5.73
N SER A 95 -2.21 45.07 6.85
CA SER A 95 -1.05 44.24 7.20
C SER A 95 -1.47 43.01 7.98
N ILE A 96 -0.80 41.89 7.68
CA ILE A 96 -0.96 40.65 8.42
C ILE A 96 -0.41 40.82 9.84
N ARG A 97 -1.22 40.43 10.83
CA ARG A 97 -0.80 40.29 12.21
C ARG A 97 -0.73 38.79 12.51
N PHE A 98 0.29 38.39 13.25
CA PHE A 98 0.57 36.97 13.47
C PHE A 98 1.04 36.68 14.89
N TYR A 99 0.86 35.43 15.28
CA TYR A 99 1.48 34.86 16.46
C TYR A 99 2.93 34.47 16.14
N ARG A 100 3.88 34.78 17.02
CA ARG A 100 5.28 34.35 16.89
C ARG A 100 5.57 33.29 17.93
N THR A 101 6.03 32.10 17.45
CA THR A 101 6.33 30.98 18.33
C THR A 101 7.51 31.27 19.24
N ALA A 102 7.53 30.64 20.43
CA ALA A 102 8.65 30.75 21.36
C ALA A 102 9.91 30.06 20.86
N MET A 103 9.78 29.09 19.97
CA MET A 103 10.87 28.27 19.43
C MET A 103 11.08 28.50 17.93
N PRO A 104 12.33 28.36 17.44
CA PRO A 104 12.64 28.50 16.03
C PRO A 104 12.09 27.31 15.22
N LYS A 105 11.99 27.47 13.90
CA LYS A 105 11.49 26.42 12.97
C LYS A 105 12.20 25.09 13.15
N GLY A 106 13.54 25.12 13.31
CA GLY A 106 14.35 23.93 13.49
C GLY A 106 13.97 23.07 14.70
N TYR A 107 13.35 23.66 15.74
CA TYR A 107 12.85 22.90 16.89
C TYR A 107 11.73 21.91 16.50
N TYR A 108 10.92 22.27 15.50
CA TYR A 108 9.81 21.46 15.01
C TYR A 108 10.20 20.55 13.81
N GLN A 109 11.47 20.45 13.50
CA GLN A 109 12.02 19.60 12.45
C GLN A 109 12.91 18.49 13.02
N PRO A 110 13.21 17.42 12.27
CA PRO A 110 14.08 16.35 12.76
C PRO A 110 15.44 16.84 13.17
N LYS A 111 15.97 16.24 14.24
CA LYS A 111 17.33 16.47 14.71
C LYS A 111 18.35 15.91 13.71
N GLY A 112 19.39 16.67 13.44
CA GLY A 112 20.49 16.29 12.56
C GLY A 112 21.77 17.05 12.90
N GLU A 113 22.80 16.83 12.11
CA GLU A 113 24.11 17.50 12.33
C GLU A 113 24.02 19.03 12.25
N ILE A 114 23.15 19.55 11.38
CA ILE A 114 22.93 20.98 11.19
C ILE A 114 21.82 21.49 12.12
N ASN A 115 20.79 20.69 12.36
CA ASN A 115 19.67 21.01 13.24
C ASN A 115 19.78 20.27 14.57
N THR A 116 20.53 20.79 15.52
CA THR A 116 20.74 20.15 16.83
C THR A 116 19.55 20.34 17.78
N LEU A 117 18.64 21.28 17.51
CA LEU A 117 17.44 21.58 18.31
C LEU A 117 16.26 20.67 17.96
N GLY A 118 16.31 19.98 16.84
CA GLY A 118 15.23 19.16 16.31
C GLY A 118 14.83 17.99 17.21
N TYR A 119 13.69 17.38 16.87
CA TYR A 119 13.18 16.19 17.57
C TYR A 119 13.93 14.91 17.13
N SER A 120 13.98 13.94 18.04
CA SER A 120 14.74 12.71 17.87
C SER A 120 13.89 11.56 17.27
N ASP A 121 12.58 11.59 17.49
CA ASP A 121 11.63 10.57 17.02
C ASP A 121 10.22 11.14 16.83
N ASP A 122 9.31 10.31 16.30
CA ASP A 122 7.93 10.68 16.01
C ASP A 122 7.11 11.01 17.25
N VAL A 123 7.45 10.44 18.40
CA VAL A 123 6.76 10.70 19.68
C VAL A 123 7.10 12.11 20.15
N GLU A 124 8.37 12.48 20.10
CA GLU A 124 8.83 13.82 20.43
C GLU A 124 8.27 14.85 19.44
N ALA A 125 8.26 14.52 18.14
CA ALA A 125 7.68 15.36 17.11
C ALA A 125 6.21 15.68 17.39
N ALA A 126 5.41 14.65 17.66
CA ALA A 126 3.99 14.79 17.99
C ALA A 126 3.79 15.59 19.29
N ALA A 127 4.62 15.36 20.30
CA ALA A 127 4.53 16.10 21.57
C ALA A 127 4.82 17.60 21.37
N ARG A 128 5.80 17.96 20.55
CA ARG A 128 6.14 19.36 20.23
C ARG A 128 5.05 20.05 19.43
N GLU A 129 4.46 19.36 18.47
CA GLU A 129 3.32 19.85 17.68
C GLU A 129 2.10 20.11 18.57
N GLN A 130 1.75 19.14 19.42
CA GLN A 130 0.66 19.26 20.38
C GLN A 130 0.90 20.41 21.39
N ALA A 131 2.15 20.59 21.83
CA ALA A 131 2.51 21.70 22.72
C ALA A 131 2.33 23.06 22.03
N LEU A 132 2.75 23.18 20.77
CA LEU A 132 2.60 24.38 19.96
C LEU A 132 1.12 24.73 19.75
N ALA A 133 0.30 23.76 19.36
CA ALA A 133 -1.13 23.99 19.17
C ALA A 133 -1.83 24.42 20.46
N LYS A 134 -1.44 23.85 21.61
CA LYS A 134 -1.95 24.26 22.92
C LYS A 134 -1.49 25.67 23.31
N GLU A 135 -0.24 26.00 23.06
CA GLU A 135 0.31 27.35 23.31
C GLU A 135 -0.47 28.40 22.51
N ILE A 136 -0.71 28.15 21.21
CA ILE A 136 -1.50 29.04 20.36
C ILE A 136 -2.96 29.10 20.84
N GLY A 137 -3.57 27.98 21.19
CA GLY A 137 -4.93 27.93 21.71
C GLY A 137 -5.11 28.73 23.01
N GLN A 138 -4.14 28.64 23.92
CA GLN A 138 -4.13 29.47 25.18
C GLN A 138 -3.96 30.94 24.87
N TRP A 139 -3.13 31.28 23.91
CA TRP A 139 -2.97 32.67 23.46
C TRP A 139 -4.27 33.19 22.81
N LEU A 140 -4.98 32.37 22.04
CA LEU A 140 -6.26 32.70 21.41
C LEU A 140 -7.33 33.06 22.43
N ASP A 141 -7.41 32.35 23.58
CA ASP A 141 -8.37 32.64 24.65
C ASP A 141 -8.33 34.10 25.09
N SER A 142 -7.14 34.72 25.03
CA SER A 142 -6.93 36.12 25.43
C SER A 142 -6.96 37.11 24.30
N ASN A 143 -6.92 36.64 23.02
CA ASN A 143 -6.68 37.52 21.85
C ASN A 143 -7.82 37.48 20.83
N VAL A 144 -8.71 36.48 20.86
CA VAL A 144 -9.90 36.45 20.00
C VAL A 144 -10.88 37.52 20.51
N PRO A 145 -11.37 38.45 19.69
CA PRO A 145 -12.42 39.37 20.08
C PRO A 145 -13.71 38.63 20.45
N ALA A 146 -14.41 39.13 21.48
CA ALA A 146 -15.61 38.48 22.02
C ALA A 146 -16.79 38.40 21.02
N ASP A 147 -16.78 39.24 20.01
CA ASP A 147 -17.76 39.28 18.91
C ASP A 147 -17.45 38.34 17.73
N VAL A 148 -16.28 37.69 17.73
CA VAL A 148 -15.92 36.69 16.74
C VAL A 148 -16.59 35.37 17.07
N SER A 149 -17.40 34.84 16.13
CA SER A 149 -17.99 33.51 16.26
C SER A 149 -16.92 32.44 16.06
N ILE A 150 -16.80 31.51 17.00
CA ILE A 150 -15.88 30.35 16.94
C ILE A 150 -16.62 29.02 17.16
N ASP A 151 -17.90 29.05 17.41
CA ASP A 151 -18.82 27.94 17.67
C ASP A 151 -20.17 28.35 17.06
N ALA A 152 -20.28 28.30 15.73
CA ALA A 152 -21.45 28.81 15.01
C ALA A 152 -22.64 27.84 15.05
N ASP A 153 -22.40 26.56 15.29
CA ASP A 153 -23.44 25.54 15.45
C ASP A 153 -23.91 25.39 16.93
N GLY A 154 -23.20 26.02 17.87
CA GLY A 154 -23.59 26.08 19.27
C GLY A 154 -23.37 24.81 20.07
N ASP A 155 -22.51 23.91 19.64
CA ASP A 155 -22.29 22.61 20.28
C ASP A 155 -21.28 22.63 21.43
N GLY A 156 -20.67 23.79 21.69
CA GLY A 156 -19.69 23.99 22.78
C GLY A 156 -18.24 23.69 22.39
N PHE A 157 -18.00 23.37 21.17
CA PHE A 157 -16.66 23.22 20.62
C PHE A 157 -16.32 24.36 19.67
N VAL A 158 -15.02 24.59 19.48
CA VAL A 158 -14.55 25.46 18.41
C VAL A 158 -14.70 24.71 17.09
N ASP A 159 -15.44 25.27 16.13
CA ASP A 159 -15.75 24.60 14.87
C ASP A 159 -14.49 24.26 14.07
N ASN A 160 -13.57 25.21 13.93
CA ASN A 160 -12.31 24.99 13.24
C ASN A 160 -11.26 26.07 13.61
N VAL A 161 -10.00 25.67 13.69
CA VAL A 161 -8.83 26.53 13.82
C VAL A 161 -7.83 26.22 12.72
N THR A 162 -7.54 27.18 11.87
CA THR A 162 -6.56 27.07 10.80
C THR A 162 -5.31 27.87 11.12
N LEU A 163 -4.18 27.21 11.33
CA LEU A 163 -2.87 27.80 11.56
C LEU A 163 -2.14 27.92 10.23
N VAL A 164 -1.95 29.16 9.77
CA VAL A 164 -1.21 29.46 8.53
C VAL A 164 0.22 29.85 8.89
N PHE A 165 1.15 28.94 8.70
CA PHE A 165 2.55 29.17 9.02
C PHE A 165 3.27 29.92 7.89
N ALA A 166 4.13 30.85 8.29
CA ALA A 166 5.01 31.53 7.36
C ALA A 166 6.00 30.56 6.70
N GLY A 167 6.30 30.80 5.43
CA GLY A 167 7.25 30.01 4.69
C GLY A 167 6.64 28.75 4.05
N ALA A 168 7.51 27.88 3.58
CA ALA A 168 7.12 26.68 2.89
C ALA A 168 7.04 25.47 3.84
N SER A 169 6.10 24.55 3.55
CA SER A 169 6.00 23.25 4.21
C SER A 169 7.26 22.41 3.94
N ASP A 170 7.50 21.41 4.77
CA ASP A 170 8.45 20.35 4.46
C ASP A 170 7.94 19.47 3.31
N VAL A 171 8.86 18.85 2.59
CA VAL A 171 8.56 18.11 1.35
C VAL A 171 8.03 16.70 1.58
N SER A 172 7.79 16.31 2.81
CA SER A 172 7.42 14.95 3.16
C SER A 172 6.62 14.94 4.46
N SER A 173 5.56 14.14 4.50
CA SER A 173 4.75 13.87 5.69
C SER A 173 5.54 13.20 6.85
N ARG A 174 6.78 12.80 6.64
CA ARG A 174 7.69 12.39 7.73
C ARG A 174 8.08 13.52 8.66
N TYR A 175 7.93 14.76 8.21
CA TYR A 175 8.17 15.96 8.99
C TYR A 175 6.84 16.52 9.45
N LYS A 176 6.78 16.98 10.70
CA LYS A 176 5.53 17.56 11.26
C LYS A 176 5.12 18.89 10.61
N LEU A 177 6.06 19.59 10.01
CA LEU A 177 5.77 20.82 9.26
C LEU A 177 5.23 20.51 7.85
N TRP A 178 4.07 19.86 7.82
CA TRP A 178 3.33 19.42 6.64
C TRP A 178 1.85 19.83 6.76
N PRO A 179 1.13 20.19 5.68
CA PRO A 179 -0.29 20.45 5.76
C PRO A 179 -1.05 19.23 6.26
N HIS A 180 -1.82 19.41 7.33
CA HIS A 180 -2.64 18.35 7.90
C HIS A 180 -3.60 18.89 8.96
N ARG A 181 -4.68 18.13 9.21
CA ARG A 181 -5.50 18.28 10.40
C ARG A 181 -5.05 17.32 11.51
N SER A 182 -4.97 17.82 12.72
CA SER A 182 -4.61 17.02 13.89
C SER A 182 -5.59 17.25 15.05
N ASP A 183 -5.92 16.16 15.75
CA ASP A 183 -6.69 16.27 17.00
C ASP A 183 -5.78 16.67 18.16
N LEU A 184 -6.27 17.56 19.02
CA LEU A 184 -5.60 17.85 20.29
C LEU A 184 -5.83 16.68 21.25
N ILE A 185 -4.76 15.95 21.56
CA ILE A 185 -4.77 14.89 22.56
C ILE A 185 -4.90 15.56 23.95
N ALA A 186 -6.13 15.77 24.36
CA ALA A 186 -6.43 16.27 25.69
C ALA A 186 -6.74 15.08 26.63
N SER A 187 -6.00 14.96 27.74
CA SER A 187 -6.62 14.41 28.95
C SER A 187 -7.75 15.34 29.30
N ALA A 188 -8.89 14.82 29.78
CA ALA A 188 -10.08 15.59 30.07
C ALA A 188 -9.83 16.85 30.97
N ASP A 189 -8.74 16.85 31.75
CA ASP A 189 -8.33 17.91 32.67
C ASP A 189 -7.46 19.02 32.02
N LYS A 190 -7.12 18.92 30.71
CA LYS A 190 -6.21 19.84 30.02
C LYS A 190 -6.74 20.26 28.62
N ALA A 191 -8.05 20.26 28.43
CA ALA A 191 -8.65 20.79 27.22
C ALA A 191 -8.28 22.27 27.06
N VAL A 192 -7.81 22.65 25.87
CA VAL A 192 -7.66 24.07 25.55
C VAL A 192 -9.05 24.64 25.32
N THR A 193 -9.34 25.78 25.92
CA THR A 193 -10.61 26.49 25.72
C THR A 193 -10.34 27.87 25.17
N ILE A 194 -11.19 28.31 24.27
CA ILE A 194 -11.22 29.67 23.76
C ILE A 194 -12.60 30.24 24.08
N HIS A 195 -12.71 31.27 24.89
CA HIS A 195 -13.97 31.82 25.41
C HIS A 195 -14.91 30.74 25.98
N GLY A 196 -14.35 29.76 26.68
CA GLY A 196 -15.11 28.65 27.28
C GLY A 196 -15.53 27.55 26.29
N LYS A 197 -15.22 27.66 24.98
CA LYS A 197 -15.44 26.64 23.98
C LYS A 197 -14.21 25.75 23.85
N LYS A 198 -14.39 24.43 23.69
CA LYS A 198 -13.29 23.49 23.63
C LYS A 198 -12.67 23.45 22.25
N MET A 199 -11.37 23.74 22.15
CA MET A 199 -10.58 23.48 20.95
C MET A 199 -10.10 22.02 20.99
N VAL A 200 -10.59 21.18 20.10
CA VAL A 200 -10.28 19.73 20.05
C VAL A 200 -9.43 19.33 18.85
N SER A 201 -9.27 20.21 17.90
CA SER A 201 -8.45 19.99 16.70
C SER A 201 -7.93 21.30 16.14
N PHE A 202 -6.97 21.20 15.24
CA PHE A 202 -6.44 22.30 14.47
C PHE A 202 -6.01 21.83 13.10
N ILE A 203 -5.93 22.76 12.17
CA ILE A 203 -5.36 22.55 10.84
C ILE A 203 -4.05 23.31 10.78
N MET A 204 -3.01 22.65 10.29
CA MET A 204 -1.73 23.27 9.98
C MET A 204 -1.60 23.39 8.46
N VAL A 205 -1.36 24.61 7.96
CA VAL A 205 -1.05 24.87 6.56
C VAL A 205 0.07 25.89 6.48
N PHE A 206 0.65 26.05 5.30
CA PHE A 206 1.79 26.92 5.08
C PHE A 206 1.46 27.96 4.01
N ASP A 207 1.94 29.16 4.21
CA ASP A 207 1.82 30.30 3.27
C ASP A 207 2.28 29.91 1.85
N ARG A 208 3.26 29.03 1.78
CA ARG A 208 3.80 28.51 0.53
C ARG A 208 3.78 27.00 0.52
N SER A 209 3.42 26.42 -0.61
CA SER A 209 3.52 24.99 -0.85
C SER A 209 4.81 24.69 -1.62
N ASN A 210 5.62 23.80 -1.11
CA ASN A 210 6.75 23.31 -1.90
C ASN A 210 6.31 22.30 -2.96
N GLY A 211 5.11 21.72 -2.86
CA GLY A 211 4.70 20.64 -3.72
C GLY A 211 5.77 19.53 -3.82
N PHE A 212 5.65 18.64 -4.78
CA PHE A 212 6.76 17.74 -5.16
C PHE A 212 7.83 18.45 -6.01
N ASP A 213 7.60 19.68 -6.39
CA ASP A 213 8.53 20.54 -7.15
C ASP A 213 9.06 21.66 -6.24
N ILE A 214 10.11 21.34 -5.50
CA ILE A 214 10.79 22.28 -4.57
C ILE A 214 11.35 23.56 -5.22
N MET A 215 11.34 23.64 -6.54
CA MET A 215 11.72 24.85 -7.29
C MET A 215 10.54 25.76 -7.54
N ARG A 216 9.32 25.33 -7.24
CA ARG A 216 8.12 26.15 -7.31
C ARG A 216 7.74 26.62 -5.93
N ASP A 217 7.91 27.90 -5.71
CA ASP A 217 7.42 28.60 -4.54
C ASP A 217 5.93 28.94 -4.80
N LEU A 218 5.09 27.93 -4.70
CA LEU A 218 3.66 28.06 -4.97
C LEU A 218 2.94 28.65 -3.75
N PRO A 219 1.97 29.54 -3.95
CA PRO A 219 1.13 29.99 -2.85
C PRO A 219 0.29 28.84 -2.28
N ILE A 220 -0.18 29.03 -1.06
CA ILE A 220 -1.22 28.19 -0.48
C ILE A 220 -2.43 28.13 -1.42
N THR A 221 -3.02 26.94 -1.59
CA THR A 221 -4.14 26.75 -2.51
C THR A 221 -5.45 26.51 -1.77
N THR A 222 -6.55 26.86 -2.41
CA THR A 222 -7.90 26.54 -1.91
C THR A 222 -8.10 25.02 -1.81
N GLY A 223 -7.48 24.26 -2.69
CA GLY A 223 -7.57 22.80 -2.67
C GLY A 223 -7.05 22.19 -1.38
N VAL A 224 -5.84 22.58 -0.95
CA VAL A 224 -5.26 22.13 0.33
C VAL A 224 -6.14 22.54 1.51
N LEU A 225 -6.57 23.81 1.56
CA LEU A 225 -7.44 24.30 2.63
C LEU A 225 -8.76 23.52 2.70
N CYS A 226 -9.42 23.34 1.57
CA CYS A 226 -10.69 22.61 1.53
C CYS A 226 -10.52 21.13 1.91
N HIS A 227 -9.41 20.50 1.53
CA HIS A 227 -9.07 19.14 1.94
C HIS A 227 -8.96 19.06 3.47
N GLU A 228 -8.08 19.85 4.07
CA GLU A 228 -7.86 19.81 5.53
C GLU A 228 -9.10 20.23 6.32
N MET A 229 -9.85 21.21 5.85
CA MET A 229 -11.08 21.64 6.51
C MET A 229 -12.20 20.59 6.39
N SER A 230 -12.20 19.78 5.34
CA SER A 230 -13.17 18.68 5.18
C SER A 230 -13.01 17.61 6.25
N HIS A 231 -11.80 17.38 6.76
CA HIS A 231 -11.60 16.50 7.90
C HIS A 231 -12.37 16.94 9.14
N SER A 232 -12.62 18.24 9.33
CA SER A 232 -13.47 18.75 10.42
C SER A 232 -14.96 18.41 10.23
N LEU A 233 -15.36 18.01 9.01
CA LEU A 233 -16.68 17.44 8.73
C LEU A 233 -16.74 15.92 8.95
N GLY A 234 -15.63 15.29 9.32
CA GLY A 234 -15.51 13.85 9.57
C GLY A 234 -15.11 13.03 8.34
N THR A 235 -14.64 13.67 7.27
CA THR A 235 -14.10 12.93 6.11
C THR A 235 -12.73 12.34 6.43
N TYR A 236 -12.38 11.28 5.72
CA TYR A 236 -11.09 10.62 5.79
C TYR A 236 -10.33 10.80 4.49
N ASP A 237 -8.99 10.68 4.55
CA ASP A 237 -8.18 10.54 3.35
C ASP A 237 -8.60 9.31 2.56
N LEU A 238 -8.65 9.46 1.24
CA LEU A 238 -9.01 8.40 0.29
C LEU A 238 -7.80 7.98 -0.58
N TYR A 239 -6.60 8.31 -0.16
CA TYR A 239 -5.35 7.91 -0.82
C TYR A 239 -4.56 6.92 0.03
N HIS A 240 -3.58 6.24 -0.57
CA HIS A 240 -2.67 5.34 0.10
C HIS A 240 -1.41 6.08 0.56
N ALA A 241 -1.10 5.99 1.86
CA ALA A 241 0.13 6.56 2.41
C ALA A 241 1.35 5.63 2.26
N ALA A 242 1.13 4.32 2.13
CA ALA A 242 2.18 3.30 2.21
C ALA A 242 2.61 2.71 0.86
N ASP A 243 1.77 2.80 -0.16
CA ASP A 243 2.05 2.31 -1.51
C ASP A 243 1.70 3.37 -2.56
N ARG A 244 1.80 3.02 -3.84
CA ARG A 244 1.55 3.94 -4.96
C ARG A 244 0.17 3.76 -5.58
N LEU A 245 -0.65 2.88 -5.05
CA LEU A 245 -2.01 2.67 -5.55
C LEU A 245 -2.87 3.87 -5.19
N SER A 246 -3.67 4.32 -6.12
CA SER A 246 -4.59 5.44 -5.93
C SER A 246 -6.03 4.97 -6.13
N PRO A 247 -6.73 4.56 -5.07
CA PRO A 247 -8.05 3.96 -5.18
C PRO A 247 -9.07 4.92 -5.76
N VAL A 248 -8.95 6.23 -5.52
CA VAL A 248 -9.91 7.26 -5.92
C VAL A 248 -9.28 8.32 -6.83
N GLY A 249 -8.03 8.71 -6.56
CA GLY A 249 -7.31 9.72 -7.35
C GLY A 249 -8.03 11.05 -7.41
N VAL A 250 -7.92 11.73 -8.54
CA VAL A 250 -8.45 13.07 -8.81
C VAL A 250 -10.00 13.17 -8.75
N TRP A 251 -10.71 12.07 -8.53
CA TRP A 251 -12.17 12.05 -8.50
C TRP A 251 -12.78 12.48 -7.16
N ASP A 252 -11.97 12.63 -6.12
CA ASP A 252 -12.41 13.17 -4.83
C ASP A 252 -11.35 14.11 -4.25
N LEU A 253 -11.81 15.23 -3.68
CA LEU A 253 -10.95 16.19 -2.96
C LEU A 253 -10.08 15.50 -1.89
N MET A 254 -10.62 14.47 -1.23
CA MET A 254 -9.96 13.75 -0.14
C MET A 254 -8.92 12.73 -0.61
N ALA A 255 -8.69 12.61 -1.93
CA ALA A 255 -7.67 11.71 -2.48
C ALA A 255 -6.52 12.47 -3.14
N ASP A 256 -6.81 13.30 -4.14
CA ASP A 256 -5.78 14.07 -4.87
C ASP A 256 -6.34 15.48 -5.11
N ASN A 257 -6.10 16.38 -4.17
CA ASN A 257 -6.61 17.73 -4.21
C ASN A 257 -5.91 18.57 -5.29
N GLN A 258 -6.70 19.33 -6.04
CA GLN A 258 -6.23 20.22 -7.09
C GLN A 258 -6.11 21.65 -6.55
N ASP A 259 -5.32 22.52 -7.19
CA ASP A 259 -5.14 23.91 -6.77
C ASP A 259 -6.47 24.67 -6.67
N SER A 260 -7.40 24.41 -7.62
CA SER A 260 -8.81 24.72 -7.48
C SER A 260 -9.52 23.41 -7.10
N PRO A 261 -10.15 23.33 -5.93
CA PRO A 261 -10.66 22.08 -5.40
C PRO A 261 -11.74 21.50 -6.29
N GLN A 262 -11.63 20.23 -6.65
CA GLN A 262 -12.68 19.49 -7.32
C GLN A 262 -13.76 19.03 -6.31
N GLN A 263 -14.87 18.57 -6.83
CA GLN A 263 -15.96 18.00 -6.00
C GLN A 263 -15.53 16.72 -5.30
N MET A 264 -16.10 16.45 -4.15
CA MET A 264 -16.10 15.14 -3.52
C MET A 264 -17.04 14.20 -4.27
N LEU A 265 -16.81 12.88 -4.16
CA LEU A 265 -17.75 11.86 -4.61
C LEU A 265 -19.12 12.03 -3.91
N ALA A 266 -20.18 11.65 -4.59
CA ALA A 266 -21.53 11.67 -4.01
C ALA A 266 -21.58 10.86 -2.70
N TYR A 267 -20.85 9.75 -2.63
CA TYR A 267 -20.72 8.96 -1.40
C TYR A 267 -20.11 9.75 -0.25
N THR A 268 -19.02 10.48 -0.47
CA THR A 268 -18.37 11.33 0.55
C THR A 268 -19.33 12.41 1.04
N LYS A 269 -20.03 13.08 0.11
CA LYS A 269 -21.05 14.08 0.42
C LYS A 269 -22.22 13.50 1.22
N TRP A 270 -22.67 12.29 0.89
CA TRP A 270 -23.76 11.61 1.59
C TRP A 270 -23.33 11.06 2.95
N ARG A 271 -22.25 10.29 2.97
CA ARG A 271 -21.84 9.51 4.14
C ARG A 271 -21.27 10.36 5.26
N TYR A 272 -20.41 11.29 4.91
CA TYR A 272 -19.64 12.09 5.85
C TYR A 272 -20.18 13.51 6.02
N CYS A 273 -20.34 14.23 4.92
CA CYS A 273 -20.74 15.63 4.96
C CYS A 273 -22.23 15.83 5.20
N ARG A 274 -23.07 14.84 4.92
CA ARG A 274 -24.53 14.93 5.04
C ARG A 274 -25.16 16.02 4.14
N TRP A 275 -24.55 16.27 2.98
CA TRP A 275 -25.03 17.26 2.00
C TRP A 275 -26.01 16.65 0.99
N ILE A 276 -26.05 15.33 0.91
CA ILE A 276 -27.02 14.55 0.13
C ILE A 276 -27.83 13.72 1.13
N ASP A 277 -29.15 13.77 1.03
CA ASP A 277 -30.04 13.07 1.96
C ASP A 277 -29.97 11.55 1.76
N ASP A 278 -30.01 11.09 0.50
CA ASP A 278 -29.92 9.68 0.14
C ASP A 278 -29.30 9.49 -1.24
N ILE A 279 -28.66 8.32 -1.43
CA ILE A 279 -28.27 7.79 -2.73
C ILE A 279 -29.25 6.64 -3.03
N PRO A 280 -30.27 6.83 -3.89
CA PRO A 280 -31.30 5.81 -4.13
C PRO A 280 -30.70 4.50 -4.66
N GLU A 281 -31.19 3.38 -4.13
CA GLU A 281 -30.82 2.06 -4.62
C GLU A 281 -31.67 1.69 -5.85
N ILE A 282 -30.99 1.20 -6.88
CA ILE A 282 -31.64 0.67 -8.08
C ILE A 282 -31.30 -0.81 -8.23
N SER A 283 -32.30 -1.64 -8.41
CA SER A 283 -32.22 -3.10 -8.58
C SER A 283 -32.98 -3.61 -9.80
N GLN A 284 -33.86 -2.77 -10.38
CA GLN A 284 -34.63 -3.18 -11.53
C GLN A 284 -33.93 -2.78 -12.83
N PRO A 285 -33.91 -3.66 -13.83
CA PRO A 285 -33.47 -3.31 -15.18
C PRO A 285 -34.23 -2.12 -15.71
N GLY A 286 -33.55 -1.16 -16.33
CA GLY A 286 -34.23 0.04 -16.83
C GLY A 286 -33.23 1.18 -17.09
N THR A 287 -33.76 2.26 -17.66
CA THR A 287 -32.99 3.47 -17.95
C THR A 287 -33.08 4.45 -16.79
N TYR A 288 -31.94 4.92 -16.34
CA TYR A 288 -31.79 5.86 -15.24
C TYR A 288 -31.06 7.10 -15.72
N THR A 289 -31.37 8.24 -15.12
CA THR A 289 -30.78 9.54 -15.49
C THR A 289 -30.15 10.18 -14.26
N LEU A 290 -28.98 10.76 -14.43
CA LEU A 290 -28.22 11.44 -13.39
C LEU A 290 -27.95 12.90 -13.76
N HIS A 291 -28.02 13.76 -12.75
CA HIS A 291 -27.54 15.12 -12.76
C HIS A 291 -26.07 15.16 -12.29
N PRO A 292 -25.27 16.18 -12.69
CA PRO A 292 -23.88 16.23 -12.24
C PRO A 292 -23.76 16.51 -10.74
N VAL A 293 -22.83 15.81 -10.08
CA VAL A 293 -22.50 16.01 -8.64
C VAL A 293 -22.11 17.48 -8.35
N GLY A 294 -21.45 18.14 -9.30
CA GLY A 294 -21.07 19.55 -9.20
C GLY A 294 -22.17 20.53 -9.63
N GLY A 295 -23.42 20.08 -9.82
CA GLY A 295 -24.56 20.93 -10.18
C GLY A 295 -25.18 21.65 -8.98
N ASP A 296 -26.45 22.00 -9.13
CA ASP A 296 -27.25 22.71 -8.10
C ASP A 296 -27.89 21.81 -7.05
N GLY A 297 -27.62 20.50 -7.09
CA GLY A 297 -28.24 19.51 -6.21
C GLY A 297 -29.65 19.07 -6.64
N SER A 298 -30.11 19.53 -7.79
CA SER A 298 -31.43 19.09 -8.30
C SER A 298 -31.36 17.67 -8.90
N GLY A 299 -32.39 16.87 -8.62
CA GLY A 299 -32.47 15.50 -9.11
C GLY A 299 -31.46 14.53 -8.49
N ASN A 300 -31.40 13.32 -9.02
CA ASN A 300 -30.47 12.30 -8.54
C ASN A 300 -29.06 12.52 -9.13
N VAL A 301 -28.06 12.67 -8.31
CA VAL A 301 -26.67 12.83 -8.72
C VAL A 301 -25.91 11.49 -8.73
N ALA A 302 -26.43 10.50 -8.02
CA ALA A 302 -25.89 9.15 -7.95
C ALA A 302 -26.98 8.11 -7.72
N TYR A 303 -26.69 6.87 -8.08
CA TYR A 303 -27.47 5.69 -7.72
C TYR A 303 -26.59 4.62 -7.09
N ARG A 304 -27.15 3.84 -6.17
CA ARG A 304 -26.53 2.69 -5.56
C ARG A 304 -27.03 1.40 -6.20
N ILE A 305 -26.09 0.49 -6.49
CA ILE A 305 -26.37 -0.86 -6.98
C ILE A 305 -25.79 -1.83 -5.97
N LYS A 306 -26.64 -2.69 -5.38
CA LYS A 306 -26.20 -3.70 -4.42
C LYS A 306 -26.55 -5.10 -4.95
N PRO A 307 -25.60 -5.78 -5.62
CA PRO A 307 -25.78 -7.17 -6.00
C PRO A 307 -25.94 -8.07 -4.77
N THR A 308 -26.61 -9.21 -4.93
CA THR A 308 -26.76 -10.18 -3.85
C THR A 308 -25.44 -10.84 -3.48
N GLY A 309 -25.30 -11.26 -2.22
CA GLY A 309 -24.18 -12.07 -1.75
C GLY A 309 -23.01 -11.31 -1.14
N SER A 310 -23.04 -9.97 -1.07
CA SER A 310 -22.01 -9.16 -0.44
C SER A 310 -22.61 -7.97 0.32
N ASP A 311 -21.91 -7.50 1.35
CA ASP A 311 -22.20 -6.22 1.98
C ASP A 311 -21.63 -5.03 1.21
N GLU A 312 -20.68 -5.27 0.32
CA GLU A 312 -20.16 -4.26 -0.60
C GLU A 312 -21.22 -3.89 -1.64
N TYR A 313 -21.21 -2.64 -2.05
CA TYR A 313 -22.09 -2.13 -3.08
C TYR A 313 -21.38 -1.14 -4.00
N PHE A 314 -22.05 -0.77 -5.05
CA PHE A 314 -21.49 0.08 -6.09
C PHE A 314 -22.31 1.35 -6.21
N VAL A 315 -21.64 2.43 -6.54
CA VAL A 315 -22.26 3.73 -6.79
C VAL A 315 -21.92 4.16 -8.21
N VAL A 316 -22.92 4.65 -8.90
CA VAL A 316 -22.79 5.27 -10.21
C VAL A 316 -23.15 6.73 -10.04
N GLU A 317 -22.23 7.64 -10.36
CA GLU A 317 -22.47 9.09 -10.30
C GLU A 317 -22.06 9.77 -11.60
N TYR A 318 -22.54 10.98 -11.80
CA TYR A 318 -22.20 11.79 -12.97
C TYR A 318 -21.28 12.94 -12.59
N ARG A 319 -20.10 12.98 -13.23
CA ARG A 319 -19.15 14.08 -13.13
C ARG A 319 -19.13 14.89 -14.41
N ARG A 320 -19.18 16.21 -14.30
CA ARG A 320 -19.13 17.12 -15.44
C ARG A 320 -17.96 18.10 -15.28
N ARG A 321 -17.07 18.11 -16.26
CA ARG A 321 -15.86 18.94 -16.25
C ARG A 321 -16.21 20.40 -16.43
N GLU A 322 -16.83 21.01 -15.42
CA GLU A 322 -17.17 22.42 -15.34
C GLU A 322 -17.17 22.90 -13.88
N GLY A 323 -17.13 24.21 -13.67
CA GLY A 323 -17.07 24.80 -12.33
C GLY A 323 -15.89 24.25 -11.55
N TYR A 324 -16.13 23.79 -10.32
CA TYR A 324 -15.08 23.20 -9.47
C TYR A 324 -14.56 21.87 -10.02
N ASP A 325 -15.32 21.14 -10.82
CA ASP A 325 -14.82 19.96 -11.52
C ASP A 325 -14.06 20.28 -12.82
N GLY A 326 -13.70 21.53 -13.05
CA GLY A 326 -12.96 21.96 -14.26
C GLY A 326 -11.60 21.27 -14.42
N SER A 327 -10.99 20.81 -13.32
CA SER A 327 -9.69 20.13 -13.29
C SER A 327 -9.76 18.62 -13.50
N ILE A 328 -10.94 17.96 -13.38
CA ILE A 328 -11.04 16.51 -13.61
C ILE A 328 -10.68 16.15 -15.06
N PRO A 329 -10.17 14.94 -15.32
CA PRO A 329 -9.71 14.55 -16.65
C PRO A 329 -10.79 14.63 -17.74
N ARG A 330 -12.01 14.17 -17.45
CA ARG A 330 -13.12 14.09 -18.42
C ARG A 330 -14.48 14.18 -17.71
N SER A 331 -15.52 14.60 -18.42
CA SER A 331 -16.90 14.40 -18.01
C SER A 331 -17.30 12.94 -18.21
N GLY A 332 -18.26 12.43 -17.45
CA GLY A 332 -18.85 11.10 -17.66
C GLY A 332 -19.39 10.47 -16.40
N LEU A 333 -19.94 9.28 -16.53
CA LEU A 333 -20.27 8.45 -15.38
C LEU A 333 -19.00 7.92 -14.74
N ILE A 334 -18.95 7.95 -13.42
CA ILE A 334 -17.96 7.27 -12.59
C ILE A 334 -18.65 6.14 -11.86
N VAL A 335 -18.07 4.95 -11.91
CA VAL A 335 -18.53 3.80 -11.14
C VAL A 335 -17.48 3.49 -10.08
N TYR A 336 -17.92 3.31 -8.85
CA TYR A 336 -17.01 2.96 -7.78
C TYR A 336 -17.65 1.97 -6.79
N ARG A 337 -16.81 1.17 -6.17
CA ARG A 337 -17.16 0.21 -5.12
C ARG A 337 -17.07 0.89 -3.76
N ILE A 338 -18.00 0.54 -2.88
CA ILE A 338 -17.95 0.85 -1.46
C ILE A 338 -17.85 -0.45 -0.67
N ASN A 339 -16.85 -0.53 0.18
CA ASN A 339 -16.72 -1.60 1.16
C ASN A 339 -16.97 -1.04 2.57
N PRO A 340 -18.16 -1.29 3.15
CA PRO A 340 -18.55 -0.71 4.43
C PRO A 340 -17.78 -1.27 5.63
N ALA A 341 -16.97 -2.33 5.44
CA ALA A 341 -16.12 -2.87 6.49
C ALA A 341 -14.89 -2.01 6.78
N TYR A 342 -14.59 -1.05 5.91
CA TYR A 342 -13.44 -0.14 6.03
C TYR A 342 -13.91 1.30 6.12
N THR A 343 -13.03 2.15 6.59
CA THR A 343 -13.28 3.59 6.73
C THR A 343 -12.08 4.33 6.13
N GLY A 344 -12.37 5.19 5.17
CA GLY A 344 -11.39 6.02 4.51
C GLY A 344 -10.48 5.25 3.55
N GLY A 345 -9.44 5.92 3.14
CA GLY A 345 -8.35 5.36 2.36
C GLY A 345 -7.49 4.45 3.21
N ASN A 346 -6.61 3.77 2.54
CA ASN A 346 -5.73 2.81 3.13
C ASN A 346 -4.62 3.47 3.94
N VAL A 347 -4.84 3.67 5.21
CA VAL A 347 -3.78 4.00 6.14
C VAL A 347 -3.16 2.69 6.62
N ASN A 348 -2.15 2.23 5.91
CA ASN A 348 -1.48 1.00 6.27
C ASN A 348 -0.26 1.27 7.15
N TYR A 349 -0.44 1.20 8.45
CA TYR A 349 0.65 1.35 9.42
C TYR A 349 1.51 0.09 9.61
N ASN A 350 1.09 -1.06 9.07
CA ASN A 350 1.71 -2.36 9.36
C ASN A 350 2.32 -3.07 8.14
N GLY A 351 2.41 -2.41 6.98
CA GLY A 351 2.92 -3.03 5.76
C GLY A 351 2.02 -4.11 5.14
N THR A 352 0.80 -4.29 5.65
CA THR A 352 -0.20 -5.19 5.06
C THR A 352 -1.18 -4.39 4.20
N THR A 353 -1.48 -4.85 3.00
CA THR A 353 -2.47 -4.21 2.12
C THR A 353 -3.81 -4.09 2.83
N ARG A 354 -4.30 -2.88 3.04
CA ARG A 354 -5.69 -2.65 3.45
C ARG A 354 -6.56 -2.55 2.23
N LEU A 355 -7.78 -3.00 2.41
CA LEU A 355 -8.81 -2.79 1.40
C LEU A 355 -9.40 -1.40 1.60
N ASP A 356 -9.71 -0.74 0.49
CA ASP A 356 -10.26 0.60 0.48
C ASP A 356 -11.75 0.61 0.79
N GLU A 357 -12.22 1.63 1.52
CA GLU A 357 -13.64 1.92 1.64
C GLU A 357 -14.23 2.25 0.26
N THR A 358 -13.51 3.06 -0.52
CA THR A 358 -13.94 3.52 -1.83
C THR A 358 -12.89 3.18 -2.90
N TYR A 359 -13.33 2.58 -4.01
CA TYR A 359 -12.49 2.26 -5.16
C TYR A 359 -13.16 2.65 -6.46
N VAL A 360 -12.59 3.59 -7.20
CA VAL A 360 -13.09 4.03 -8.51
C VAL A 360 -12.63 3.07 -9.60
N PHE A 361 -13.55 2.47 -10.35
CA PHE A 361 -13.25 1.58 -11.45
C PHE A 361 -12.65 2.32 -12.64
N ARG A 362 -11.61 1.73 -13.22
CA ARG A 362 -10.82 2.30 -14.33
C ARG A 362 -10.21 1.21 -15.18
N PRO A 363 -9.88 1.49 -16.44
CA PRO A 363 -9.21 0.52 -17.32
C PRO A 363 -7.90 0.02 -16.71
N GLY A 364 -7.70 -1.30 -16.75
CA GLY A 364 -6.51 -1.95 -16.22
C GLY A 364 -6.39 -1.95 -14.69
N GLY A 365 -7.37 -1.40 -13.96
CA GLY A 365 -7.38 -1.42 -12.49
C GLY A 365 -7.82 -2.80 -11.97
N THR A 366 -7.11 -3.29 -10.94
CA THR A 366 -7.42 -4.53 -10.22
C THR A 366 -7.24 -4.30 -8.71
N THR A 367 -7.31 -5.34 -7.91
CA THR A 367 -6.98 -5.27 -6.48
C THR A 367 -5.49 -5.01 -6.21
N THR A 368 -4.63 -5.13 -7.22
CA THR A 368 -3.16 -4.99 -7.08
C THR A 368 -2.52 -4.10 -8.14
N ALA A 369 -3.24 -3.79 -9.23
CA ALA A 369 -2.78 -2.90 -10.29
C ALA A 369 -3.56 -1.60 -10.26
N ASP A 370 -2.85 -0.48 -10.32
CA ASP A 370 -3.47 0.85 -10.24
C ASP A 370 -4.36 1.15 -11.45
N GLY A 371 -3.95 0.80 -12.65
CA GLY A 371 -4.68 1.10 -13.88
C GLY A 371 -4.66 2.59 -14.24
N ALA A 372 -5.52 3.00 -15.16
CA ALA A 372 -5.59 4.36 -15.69
C ALA A 372 -6.71 5.16 -15.02
N ILE A 373 -6.48 5.67 -13.80
CA ILE A 373 -7.49 6.40 -13.00
C ILE A 373 -8.06 7.63 -13.72
N ALA A 374 -7.25 8.33 -14.50
CA ALA A 374 -7.69 9.46 -15.32
C ALA A 374 -8.72 9.07 -16.39
N ASP A 375 -8.76 7.80 -16.75
CA ASP A 375 -9.65 7.24 -17.74
C ASP A 375 -10.88 6.53 -17.13
N ALA A 376 -11.21 6.77 -15.86
CA ALA A 376 -12.36 6.15 -15.18
C ALA A 376 -13.73 6.55 -15.77
N ALA A 377 -13.84 7.76 -16.32
CA ALA A 377 -15.10 8.28 -16.82
C ALA A 377 -15.64 7.51 -18.04
N LEU A 378 -16.95 7.28 -18.04
CA LEU A 378 -17.69 6.57 -19.06
C LEU A 378 -18.66 7.53 -19.78
N SER A 379 -18.64 7.54 -21.10
CA SER A 379 -19.60 8.26 -21.95
C SER A 379 -19.52 7.76 -23.39
N SER A 380 -20.63 7.88 -24.11
CA SER A 380 -20.65 7.63 -25.55
C SER A 380 -19.80 8.62 -26.36
N ASP A 381 -19.51 9.81 -25.82
CA ASP A 381 -18.68 10.83 -26.47
C ASP A 381 -17.25 10.32 -26.82
N TYR A 382 -16.79 9.31 -26.12
CA TYR A 382 -15.48 8.68 -26.37
C TYR A 382 -15.53 7.14 -26.43
N GLY A 383 -16.72 6.62 -26.85
CA GLY A 383 -16.89 5.20 -27.15
C GLY A 383 -16.95 4.28 -25.94
N ARG A 384 -17.16 4.85 -24.74
CA ARG A 384 -17.28 4.09 -23.48
C ARG A 384 -18.73 4.10 -23.00
N SER A 385 -19.60 3.39 -23.72
CA SER A 385 -21.04 3.36 -23.49
C SER A 385 -21.52 2.17 -22.65
N SER A 386 -20.60 1.40 -22.06
CA SER A 386 -20.93 0.26 -21.20
C SER A 386 -19.89 0.00 -20.13
N PHE A 387 -20.28 -0.69 -19.05
CA PHE A 387 -19.42 -1.17 -17.99
C PHE A 387 -19.97 -2.50 -17.46
N GLY A 388 -19.09 -3.46 -17.20
CA GLY A 388 -19.45 -4.77 -16.67
C GLY A 388 -19.83 -5.81 -17.74
N ILE A 389 -19.92 -5.42 -19.02
CA ILE A 389 -20.15 -6.34 -20.14
C ILE A 389 -18.82 -6.98 -20.55
N ASP A 390 -17.78 -6.16 -20.77
CA ASP A 390 -16.42 -6.63 -21.05
C ASP A 390 -15.76 -7.12 -19.78
N PRO A 391 -15.29 -8.38 -19.70
CA PRO A 391 -14.60 -8.91 -18.53
C PRO A 391 -13.35 -8.12 -18.12
N SER A 392 -12.67 -7.48 -19.07
CA SER A 392 -11.47 -6.67 -18.79
C SER A 392 -11.78 -5.32 -18.13
N PHE A 393 -13.05 -4.90 -18.14
CA PHE A 393 -13.53 -3.69 -17.48
C PHE A 393 -14.88 -3.95 -16.82
N ALA A 394 -14.85 -4.68 -15.72
CA ALA A 394 -16.02 -5.16 -15.02
C ALA A 394 -15.93 -4.85 -13.52
N PRO A 395 -17.11 -4.76 -12.85
CA PRO A 395 -17.12 -4.56 -11.40
C PRO A 395 -16.59 -5.80 -10.67
N PHE A 396 -15.81 -5.54 -9.60
CA PHE A 396 -15.31 -6.58 -8.70
C PHE A 396 -15.40 -6.13 -7.25
N TYR A 397 -15.54 -7.10 -6.35
CA TYR A 397 -15.48 -6.90 -4.91
C TYR A 397 -14.04 -6.73 -4.44
N SER A 398 -13.85 -6.30 -3.20
CA SER A 398 -12.51 -6.08 -2.63
C SER A 398 -11.65 -7.35 -2.54
N ASN A 399 -12.27 -8.53 -2.53
CA ASN A 399 -11.59 -9.82 -2.61
C ASN A 399 -11.19 -10.22 -4.05
N GLY A 400 -11.52 -9.39 -5.05
CA GLY A 400 -11.25 -9.64 -6.47
C GLY A 400 -12.34 -10.41 -7.23
N GLU A 401 -13.36 -10.88 -6.54
CA GLU A 401 -14.49 -11.56 -7.19
C GLU A 401 -15.33 -10.59 -8.02
N ARG A 402 -15.79 -11.07 -9.17
CA ARG A 402 -16.60 -10.26 -10.07
C ARG A 402 -18.00 -10.06 -9.53
N ALA A 403 -18.46 -8.81 -9.45
CA ALA A 403 -19.82 -8.50 -9.11
C ALA A 403 -20.76 -8.68 -10.32
N ASN A 404 -21.98 -9.15 -10.04
CA ASN A 404 -22.96 -9.49 -11.08
C ASN A 404 -23.90 -8.33 -11.37
N PHE A 405 -23.39 -7.27 -12.02
CA PHE A 405 -24.20 -6.25 -12.67
C PHE A 405 -23.47 -5.68 -13.88
N ALA A 406 -24.23 -5.10 -14.78
CA ALA A 406 -23.68 -4.36 -15.90
C ALA A 406 -24.59 -3.20 -16.28
N ILE A 407 -24.00 -2.15 -16.82
CA ILE A 407 -24.73 -1.02 -17.40
C ILE A 407 -24.31 -0.82 -18.85
N ASP A 408 -25.23 -0.39 -19.69
CA ASP A 408 -24.97 -0.03 -21.07
C ASP A 408 -25.78 1.21 -21.50
N GLN A 409 -25.75 1.51 -22.79
CA GLN A 409 -26.44 2.69 -23.35
C GLN A 409 -26.10 3.98 -22.59
N ILE A 410 -24.86 4.07 -22.09
CA ILE A 410 -24.38 5.29 -21.46
C ILE A 410 -24.36 6.39 -22.52
N GLY A 411 -25.11 7.46 -22.23
CA GLY A 411 -25.31 8.57 -23.14
C GLY A 411 -24.12 9.52 -23.27
N PRO A 412 -24.26 10.56 -24.09
CA PRO A 412 -23.30 11.66 -24.14
C PRO A 412 -23.39 12.54 -22.90
N CYS A 413 -22.31 13.27 -22.63
CA CYS A 413 -22.24 14.23 -21.53
C CYS A 413 -23.08 15.48 -21.89
N GLY A 414 -24.04 15.81 -21.04
CA GLY A 414 -24.96 16.93 -21.19
C GLY A 414 -25.33 17.56 -19.85
N PRO A 415 -26.41 18.31 -19.75
CA PRO A 415 -26.96 18.73 -18.45
C PRO A 415 -27.28 17.55 -17.55
N THR A 416 -27.62 16.41 -18.15
CA THR A 416 -27.79 15.10 -17.51
C THR A 416 -27.10 14.04 -18.35
N ILE A 417 -26.89 12.86 -17.76
CA ILE A 417 -26.47 11.66 -18.48
C ILE A 417 -27.42 10.52 -18.13
N SER A 418 -27.69 9.64 -19.09
CA SER A 418 -28.49 8.44 -18.83
C SER A 418 -27.67 7.18 -19.07
N PHE A 419 -28.08 6.10 -18.43
CA PHE A 419 -27.56 4.75 -18.65
C PHE A 419 -28.67 3.73 -18.44
N ARG A 420 -28.51 2.53 -18.96
CA ARG A 420 -29.41 1.41 -18.70
C ARG A 420 -28.72 0.41 -17.77
N LEU A 421 -29.40 0.08 -16.65
CA LEU A 421 -29.06 -1.08 -15.82
C LEU A 421 -29.61 -2.33 -16.51
N LEU A 422 -28.74 -3.30 -16.73
CA LEU A 422 -29.09 -4.59 -17.32
C LEU A 422 -29.62 -5.56 -16.27
N GLU A 423 -30.45 -6.51 -16.72
CA GLU A 423 -30.81 -7.66 -15.88
C GLU A 423 -29.53 -8.43 -15.50
N ALA A 424 -29.44 -8.80 -14.21
CA ALA A 424 -28.32 -9.61 -13.74
C ALA A 424 -28.36 -10.97 -14.46
N ALA A 425 -27.30 -11.33 -15.14
CA ALA A 425 -27.22 -12.62 -15.83
C ALA A 425 -27.21 -13.74 -14.79
N LYS A 426 -27.95 -14.81 -15.04
CA LYS A 426 -27.82 -16.06 -14.25
C LYS A 426 -26.48 -16.72 -14.61
N ARG A 427 -25.41 -16.36 -13.96
CA ARG A 427 -24.04 -16.77 -14.29
C ARG A 427 -23.58 -17.94 -13.43
N VAL A 428 -22.63 -18.69 -13.96
CA VAL A 428 -21.66 -19.49 -13.22
C VAL A 428 -20.32 -18.85 -13.44
N TYR A 429 -19.57 -18.56 -12.39
CA TYR A 429 -18.33 -17.79 -12.48
C TYR A 429 -17.27 -18.32 -11.53
N VAL A 430 -16.04 -18.44 -12.04
CA VAL A 430 -14.84 -18.81 -11.29
C VAL A 430 -13.87 -17.63 -11.33
N ALA A 431 -13.47 -17.14 -10.16
CA ALA A 431 -12.63 -15.93 -10.04
C ALA A 431 -11.20 -16.09 -10.58
N ARG A 432 -10.78 -17.31 -10.93
CA ARG A 432 -9.43 -17.63 -11.41
C ARG A 432 -9.48 -18.41 -12.70
N GLY A 433 -8.61 -18.06 -13.64
CA GLY A 433 -8.47 -18.84 -14.90
C GLY A 433 -7.67 -20.13 -14.72
N SER A 434 -6.83 -20.25 -13.68
CA SER A 434 -6.04 -21.45 -13.40
C SER A 434 -5.71 -21.61 -11.92
N LEU A 435 -5.44 -22.85 -11.51
CA LEU A 435 -5.06 -23.23 -10.16
C LEU A 435 -4.04 -24.37 -10.22
N ASP A 436 -3.01 -24.30 -9.38
CA ASP A 436 -1.98 -25.32 -9.31
C ASP A 436 -2.19 -26.20 -8.08
N VAL A 437 -2.04 -27.52 -8.26
CA VAL A 437 -1.87 -28.49 -7.20
C VAL A 437 -0.44 -29.02 -7.22
N SER A 438 0.12 -29.44 -6.09
CA SER A 438 1.49 -29.94 -6.11
C SER A 438 1.63 -31.28 -6.86
N ALA A 439 2.87 -31.65 -7.17
CA ALA A 439 3.17 -32.89 -7.89
C ALA A 439 2.74 -34.17 -7.16
N GLN A 440 2.47 -34.10 -5.85
CA GLN A 440 2.19 -35.23 -4.97
C GLN A 440 0.71 -35.64 -4.99
N ALA A 441 0.45 -36.93 -4.74
CA ALA A 441 -0.90 -37.43 -4.44
C ALA A 441 -1.40 -36.81 -3.12
N GLY A 442 -2.69 -36.50 -3.06
CA GLY A 442 -3.32 -35.90 -1.87
C GLY A 442 -3.17 -34.40 -1.78
N SER A 443 -2.36 -33.79 -2.63
CA SER A 443 -2.25 -32.31 -2.69
C SER A 443 -3.60 -31.67 -2.99
N THR A 444 -3.95 -30.63 -2.23
CA THR A 444 -5.22 -29.91 -2.35
C THR A 444 -5.00 -28.46 -2.68
N ALA A 445 -5.93 -27.91 -3.43
CA ALA A 445 -6.05 -26.46 -3.63
C ALA A 445 -7.53 -26.08 -3.73
N SER A 446 -7.89 -24.85 -3.38
CA SER A 446 -9.28 -24.43 -3.36
C SER A 446 -9.47 -23.10 -4.08
N PHE A 447 -10.67 -22.90 -4.61
CA PHE A 447 -11.12 -21.67 -5.22
C PHE A 447 -12.60 -21.44 -4.95
N GLU A 448 -13.03 -20.20 -5.09
CA GLU A 448 -14.44 -19.83 -4.95
C GLU A 448 -15.14 -19.88 -6.31
N LEU A 449 -16.31 -20.52 -6.34
CA LEU A 449 -17.24 -20.52 -7.45
C LEU A 449 -18.50 -19.74 -7.02
N GLN A 450 -18.91 -18.79 -7.84
CA GLN A 450 -20.13 -18.00 -7.66
C GLN A 450 -21.16 -18.40 -8.72
N ALA A 451 -22.39 -18.63 -8.32
CA ALA A 451 -23.44 -18.98 -9.24
C ALA A 451 -24.78 -18.33 -8.86
N ASP A 452 -25.46 -17.74 -9.84
CA ASP A 452 -26.80 -17.16 -9.69
C ASP A 452 -27.90 -18.19 -9.92
N GLN A 453 -27.54 -19.45 -10.16
CA GLN A 453 -28.39 -20.62 -10.37
C GLN A 453 -27.74 -21.85 -9.79
N PRO A 454 -28.46 -22.97 -9.57
CA PRO A 454 -27.84 -24.24 -9.25
C PRO A 454 -26.85 -24.66 -10.34
N TRP A 455 -25.75 -25.27 -9.93
CA TRP A 455 -24.64 -25.59 -10.83
C TRP A 455 -24.13 -27.03 -10.59
N ARG A 456 -23.40 -27.54 -11.58
CA ARG A 456 -22.70 -28.82 -11.49
C ARG A 456 -21.38 -28.78 -12.26
N LEU A 457 -20.44 -29.57 -11.85
CA LEU A 457 -19.24 -29.89 -12.62
C LEU A 457 -19.62 -30.79 -13.79
N ALA A 458 -19.16 -30.48 -15.00
CA ALA A 458 -19.49 -31.29 -16.17
C ALA A 458 -18.76 -32.64 -16.13
N GLU A 459 -17.42 -32.61 -15.96
CA GLU A 459 -16.57 -33.80 -15.87
C GLU A 459 -15.27 -33.45 -15.13
N ALA A 460 -14.67 -34.43 -14.47
CA ALA A 460 -13.33 -34.32 -13.91
C ALA A 460 -12.46 -35.49 -14.38
N PRO A 461 -11.17 -35.29 -14.69
CA PRO A 461 -10.26 -36.38 -15.04
C PRO A 461 -10.01 -37.26 -13.80
N SER A 462 -9.67 -38.52 -14.03
CA SER A 462 -9.48 -39.52 -12.98
C SER A 462 -8.35 -39.20 -11.99
N TRP A 463 -7.48 -38.27 -12.31
CA TRP A 463 -6.39 -37.86 -11.45
C TRP A 463 -6.76 -36.68 -10.51
N LEU A 464 -8.00 -36.15 -10.64
CA LEU A 464 -8.54 -35.11 -9.75
C LEU A 464 -9.80 -35.61 -9.03
N THR A 465 -9.92 -35.22 -7.80
CA THR A 465 -11.19 -35.27 -7.06
C THR A 465 -11.63 -33.85 -6.79
N VAL A 466 -12.88 -33.51 -7.09
CA VAL A 466 -13.43 -32.16 -6.96
C VAL A 466 -14.62 -32.21 -6.01
N THR A 467 -14.61 -31.39 -4.97
CA THR A 467 -15.65 -31.40 -3.94
C THR A 467 -15.98 -29.99 -3.48
N PRO A 468 -17.26 -29.57 -3.48
CA PRO A 468 -18.41 -30.26 -4.07
C PRO A 468 -18.38 -30.30 -5.60
N GLY A 469 -19.04 -31.28 -6.22
CA GLY A 469 -19.19 -31.38 -7.66
C GLY A 469 -20.50 -30.76 -8.20
N GLU A 470 -21.39 -30.34 -7.31
CA GLU A 470 -22.64 -29.63 -7.61
C GLU A 470 -23.09 -28.83 -6.40
N GLY A 471 -23.93 -27.82 -6.61
CA GLY A 471 -24.43 -26.97 -5.54
C GLY A 471 -25.60 -26.09 -5.94
N PRO A 472 -26.27 -25.44 -4.98
CA PRO A 472 -27.30 -24.44 -5.22
C PRO A 472 -26.68 -23.13 -5.74
N ALA A 473 -27.52 -22.18 -6.08
CA ALA A 473 -27.09 -20.78 -6.27
C ALA A 473 -26.42 -20.25 -4.99
N GLY A 474 -25.40 -19.38 -5.17
CA GLY A 474 -24.62 -18.81 -4.11
C GLY A 474 -23.12 -18.99 -4.36
N THR A 475 -22.32 -18.67 -3.34
CA THR A 475 -20.86 -18.91 -3.34
C THR A 475 -20.56 -20.28 -2.77
N ALA A 476 -19.68 -21.02 -3.43
CA ALA A 476 -19.20 -22.32 -2.98
C ALA A 476 -17.67 -22.38 -3.03
N THR A 477 -17.05 -22.85 -1.94
CA THR A 477 -15.62 -23.18 -1.97
C THR A 477 -15.47 -24.57 -2.59
N ILE A 478 -14.77 -24.62 -3.72
CA ILE A 478 -14.47 -25.85 -4.45
C ILE A 478 -13.06 -26.30 -4.08
N THR A 479 -12.94 -27.49 -3.55
CA THR A 479 -11.65 -28.11 -3.24
C THR A 479 -11.30 -29.12 -4.31
N VAL A 480 -10.13 -28.97 -4.91
CA VAL A 480 -9.56 -29.89 -5.89
C VAL A 480 -8.43 -30.64 -5.22
N THR A 481 -8.48 -31.97 -5.27
CA THR A 481 -7.46 -32.86 -4.71
C THR A 481 -6.81 -33.66 -5.85
N ALA A 482 -5.51 -33.68 -5.91
CA ALA A 482 -4.77 -34.58 -6.80
C ALA A 482 -4.89 -36.02 -6.29
N ALA A 483 -5.69 -36.85 -6.94
CA ALA A 483 -5.89 -38.22 -6.56
C ALA A 483 -4.63 -39.10 -6.75
N THR A 484 -3.73 -38.69 -7.64
CA THR A 484 -2.46 -39.39 -7.91
C THR A 484 -1.32 -38.37 -8.07
N ALA A 485 -0.08 -38.74 -7.69
CA ALA A 485 1.10 -37.97 -8.02
C ALA A 485 1.32 -37.95 -9.54
N ASN A 486 1.87 -36.85 -10.05
CA ASN A 486 2.29 -36.79 -11.44
C ASN A 486 3.71 -37.31 -11.58
N VAL A 487 3.84 -38.60 -11.77
CA VAL A 487 5.12 -39.32 -11.96
C VAL A 487 5.59 -39.31 -13.43
N THR A 488 4.94 -38.55 -14.30
CA THR A 488 5.38 -38.37 -15.68
C THR A 488 6.45 -37.28 -15.80
N ALA A 489 7.21 -37.29 -16.88
CA ALA A 489 8.21 -36.25 -17.12
C ALA A 489 7.62 -34.88 -17.54
N ARG A 490 6.31 -34.72 -17.56
CA ARG A 490 5.62 -33.50 -17.99
C ARG A 490 4.58 -33.05 -16.98
N GLU A 491 4.36 -31.77 -16.92
CA GLU A 491 3.15 -31.20 -16.32
C GLU A 491 1.91 -31.83 -16.96
N ARG A 492 0.89 -32.10 -16.17
CA ARG A 492 -0.45 -32.43 -16.66
C ARG A 492 -1.43 -31.34 -16.26
N SER A 493 -2.37 -31.08 -17.14
CA SER A 493 -3.43 -30.11 -16.86
C SER A 493 -4.79 -30.66 -17.29
N ALA A 494 -5.85 -30.09 -16.72
CA ALA A 494 -7.21 -30.37 -17.11
C ALA A 494 -8.09 -29.17 -16.85
N ASP A 495 -9.06 -28.97 -17.73
CA ASP A 495 -10.08 -27.96 -17.58
C ASP A 495 -11.27 -28.53 -16.82
N LEU A 496 -11.65 -27.89 -15.74
CA LEU A 496 -12.86 -28.16 -15.00
C LEU A 496 -13.94 -27.15 -15.44
N VAL A 497 -14.99 -27.65 -16.06
CA VAL A 497 -16.09 -26.84 -16.57
C VAL A 497 -17.27 -26.95 -15.60
N PHE A 498 -17.66 -25.82 -15.01
CA PHE A 498 -18.83 -25.70 -14.17
C PHE A 498 -19.98 -25.11 -14.98
N VAL A 499 -21.13 -25.79 -14.99
CA VAL A 499 -22.28 -25.40 -15.81
C VAL A 499 -23.48 -25.16 -14.95
N GLY A 500 -24.29 -24.17 -15.33
CA GLY A 500 -25.58 -23.93 -14.71
C GLY A 500 -26.58 -25.05 -15.04
N THR A 501 -27.44 -25.41 -14.11
CA THR A 501 -28.45 -26.44 -14.35
C THR A 501 -29.77 -25.90 -14.89
N ASP A 502 -30.09 -24.64 -14.61
CA ASP A 502 -31.26 -23.93 -15.17
C ASP A 502 -30.99 -23.41 -16.58
N ASP A 503 -29.78 -22.96 -16.82
CA ASP A 503 -29.25 -22.47 -18.11
C ASP A 503 -27.85 -23.02 -18.34
N ALA A 504 -27.74 -24.12 -19.06
CA ALA A 504 -26.47 -24.77 -19.37
C ALA A 504 -25.59 -23.99 -20.36
N THR A 505 -26.08 -22.89 -20.94
CA THR A 505 -25.23 -21.96 -21.74
C THR A 505 -24.36 -21.09 -20.83
N GLN A 506 -24.72 -20.98 -19.57
CA GLN A 506 -23.91 -20.32 -18.55
C GLN A 506 -22.94 -21.31 -17.94
N ALA A 507 -21.71 -21.21 -18.35
CA ALA A 507 -20.61 -22.06 -17.89
C ALA A 507 -19.34 -21.25 -17.73
N ASP A 508 -18.49 -21.68 -16.80
CA ASP A 508 -17.14 -21.14 -16.66
C ASP A 508 -16.14 -22.27 -16.42
N THR A 509 -14.88 -21.96 -16.70
CA THR A 509 -13.81 -22.98 -16.76
C THR A 509 -12.60 -22.53 -15.97
N ILE A 510 -12.04 -23.46 -15.20
CA ILE A 510 -10.75 -23.31 -14.54
C ILE A 510 -9.81 -24.40 -14.99
N THR A 511 -8.58 -24.04 -15.36
CA THR A 511 -7.52 -24.99 -15.68
C THR A 511 -6.77 -25.41 -14.40
N ILE A 512 -6.79 -26.66 -14.06
CA ILE A 512 -5.99 -27.23 -12.98
C ILE A 512 -4.70 -27.78 -13.54
N ARG A 513 -3.56 -27.42 -12.95
CA ARG A 513 -2.24 -27.89 -13.35
C ARG A 513 -1.61 -28.69 -12.23
N GLN A 514 -0.90 -29.75 -12.60
CA GLN A 514 -0.07 -30.52 -11.70
C GLN A 514 1.32 -30.72 -12.33
N PRO A 515 2.38 -30.13 -11.76
CA PRO A 515 3.74 -30.25 -12.29
C PRO A 515 4.22 -31.69 -12.23
N SER A 516 5.32 -31.97 -12.95
CA SER A 516 6.03 -33.24 -12.82
C SER A 516 6.61 -33.40 -11.41
N ASN A 517 6.54 -34.62 -10.87
CA ASN A 517 7.24 -34.99 -9.63
C ASN A 517 8.75 -35.22 -9.84
N LEU A 518 9.20 -35.25 -11.10
CA LEU A 518 10.59 -35.59 -11.45
C LEU A 518 11.51 -34.37 -11.52
N ILE A 519 10.96 -33.16 -11.69
CA ILE A 519 11.77 -31.95 -11.85
C ILE A 519 11.13 -30.81 -11.07
N GLN A 520 11.90 -30.26 -10.15
CA GLN A 520 11.47 -29.14 -9.31
C GLN A 520 11.59 -27.80 -10.05
N ALA A 521 11.06 -26.73 -9.49
CA ALA A 521 11.28 -25.37 -9.98
C ALA A 521 12.74 -24.95 -9.77
N PRO A 522 13.29 -24.04 -10.59
CA PRO A 522 14.56 -23.38 -10.29
C PRO A 522 14.48 -22.64 -8.95
N THR A 523 15.57 -22.61 -8.18
CA THR A 523 15.59 -22.04 -6.83
C THR A 523 16.62 -20.92 -6.70
N GLY A 524 16.52 -20.11 -5.65
CA GLY A 524 17.51 -19.11 -5.30
C GLY A 524 17.66 -18.01 -6.37
N LEU A 525 16.55 -17.63 -7.03
CA LEU A 525 16.57 -16.53 -8.00
C LEU A 525 16.91 -15.22 -7.28
N GLU A 526 17.96 -14.57 -7.75
CA GLU A 526 18.40 -13.26 -7.29
C GLU A 526 18.45 -12.30 -8.47
N ALA A 527 18.03 -11.06 -8.22
CA ALA A 527 18.14 -9.97 -9.17
C ALA A 527 19.15 -8.94 -8.66
N ARG A 528 20.15 -8.63 -9.49
CA ARG A 528 21.28 -7.76 -9.14
C ARG A 528 21.46 -6.66 -10.18
N PRO A 529 22.01 -5.48 -9.81
CA PRO A 529 22.28 -4.43 -10.80
C PRO A 529 23.40 -4.87 -11.75
N ALA A 530 23.21 -4.71 -13.06
CA ALA A 530 24.19 -4.99 -14.10
C ALA A 530 24.27 -3.85 -15.12
N GLY A 531 25.07 -2.84 -14.86
CA GLY A 531 25.14 -1.65 -15.70
C GLY A 531 23.82 -0.87 -15.71
N GLN A 532 23.13 -0.83 -16.87
CA GLN A 532 21.79 -0.26 -16.98
C GLN A 532 20.69 -1.34 -16.95
N GLY A 533 21.08 -2.59 -16.83
CA GLY A 533 20.17 -3.74 -16.80
C GLY A 533 20.12 -4.42 -15.43
N VAL A 534 19.44 -5.56 -15.39
CA VAL A 534 19.32 -6.43 -14.23
C VAL A 534 19.88 -7.80 -14.55
N GLU A 535 20.90 -8.23 -13.82
CA GLU A 535 21.39 -9.60 -13.87
C GLU A 535 20.54 -10.48 -12.97
N LEU A 536 20.09 -11.58 -13.52
CA LEU A 536 19.37 -12.64 -12.83
C LEU A 536 20.29 -13.85 -12.72
N VAL A 537 20.39 -14.42 -11.53
CA VAL A 537 21.09 -15.68 -11.28
C VAL A 537 20.21 -16.59 -10.45
N TRP A 538 20.26 -17.88 -10.72
CA TRP A 538 19.48 -18.88 -10.01
C TRP A 538 20.21 -20.20 -9.92
N ARG A 539 19.64 -21.16 -9.21
CA ARG A 539 20.10 -22.55 -9.16
C ARG A 539 19.26 -23.42 -10.06
N ALA A 540 19.89 -24.39 -10.71
CA ALA A 540 19.18 -25.38 -11.50
C ALA A 540 18.15 -26.15 -10.64
N PRO A 541 17.05 -26.62 -11.22
CA PRO A 541 16.10 -27.50 -10.55
C PRO A 541 16.77 -28.74 -9.97
N LEU A 542 16.22 -29.25 -8.89
CA LEU A 542 16.52 -30.58 -8.40
C LEU A 542 15.72 -31.59 -9.23
N GLU A 543 16.34 -32.69 -9.61
CA GLU A 543 15.76 -33.71 -10.48
C GLU A 543 15.60 -35.02 -9.72
N GLY A 544 14.52 -35.73 -10.00
CA GLY A 544 14.19 -37.01 -9.35
C GLY A 544 13.22 -36.90 -8.17
N ALA A 545 12.71 -38.04 -7.74
CA ALA A 545 11.83 -38.11 -6.57
C ALA A 545 12.63 -37.84 -5.30
N PRO A 546 12.07 -37.12 -4.31
CA PRO A 546 12.75 -36.90 -3.05
C PRO A 546 12.89 -38.23 -2.27
N LEU A 547 14.02 -38.38 -1.61
CA LEU A 547 14.33 -39.50 -0.71
C LEU A 547 13.61 -39.41 0.63
N LEU A 548 13.36 -38.17 1.05
CA LEU A 548 12.58 -37.76 2.22
C LEU A 548 11.76 -36.57 1.82
N ALA A 549 10.47 -36.58 2.11
CA ALA A 549 9.61 -35.40 1.94
C ALA A 549 8.61 -35.30 3.08
N ASN A 550 8.33 -34.08 3.54
CA ASN A 550 7.31 -33.80 4.55
C ASN A 550 6.77 -32.38 4.39
N ASP A 551 5.47 -32.28 4.11
CA ASP A 551 4.71 -31.02 4.06
C ASP A 551 3.98 -30.69 5.37
N PHE A 552 4.12 -31.55 6.38
CA PHE A 552 3.52 -31.46 7.71
C PHE A 552 1.99 -31.39 7.78
N GLU A 553 1.29 -31.63 6.68
CA GLU A 553 -0.18 -31.54 6.61
C GLU A 553 -0.91 -32.73 7.24
N GLY A 554 -0.37 -33.94 7.13
CA GLY A 554 -0.95 -35.15 7.69
C GLY A 554 -0.91 -35.17 9.22
N ASP A 555 -1.88 -35.87 9.87
CA ASP A 555 -1.89 -36.01 11.32
C ASP A 555 -0.72 -36.86 11.83
N ASP A 556 -0.21 -37.72 10.99
CA ASP A 556 0.95 -38.61 11.18
C ASP A 556 2.26 -38.03 10.60
N SER A 557 2.26 -36.77 10.18
CA SER A 557 3.40 -36.15 9.47
C SER A 557 4.69 -36.07 10.30
N LEU A 558 4.60 -36.20 11.61
CA LEU A 558 5.78 -36.27 12.51
C LEU A 558 6.16 -37.69 12.88
N ASP A 559 5.49 -38.72 12.34
CA ASP A 559 5.86 -40.10 12.59
C ASP A 559 7.28 -40.38 12.04
N GLY A 560 8.11 -40.96 12.90
CA GLY A 560 9.52 -41.19 12.59
C GLY A 560 10.45 -39.99 12.74
N TRP A 561 9.91 -38.78 12.94
CA TRP A 561 10.69 -37.61 13.35
C TRP A 561 10.90 -37.62 14.88
N LEU A 562 12.12 -37.32 15.30
CA LEU A 562 12.45 -37.22 16.70
C LEU A 562 12.48 -35.75 17.14
N ILE A 563 11.64 -35.42 18.10
CA ILE A 563 11.61 -34.11 18.75
C ILE A 563 12.31 -34.21 20.10
N GLU A 564 13.38 -33.43 20.28
CA GLU A 564 14.12 -33.33 21.52
C GLU A 564 14.05 -31.85 21.96
N ASN A 565 13.22 -31.61 22.98
CA ASN A 565 13.02 -30.27 23.52
C ASN A 565 13.64 -30.21 24.93
N SER A 566 14.33 -29.12 25.25
CA SER A 566 14.89 -28.87 26.57
C SER A 566 13.82 -28.61 27.65
N ASP A 567 12.61 -28.26 27.22
CA ASP A 567 11.42 -28.03 28.06
C ASP A 567 10.12 -28.46 27.33
N ASP A 568 8.95 -28.13 27.85
CA ASP A 568 7.64 -28.43 27.27
C ASP A 568 7.24 -27.49 26.12
N ARG A 569 8.08 -26.56 25.78
CA ARG A 569 8.03 -25.70 24.61
C ARG A 569 8.92 -26.30 23.51
N GLY A 570 9.27 -25.69 22.48
CA GLY A 570 10.14 -26.25 21.46
C GLY A 570 9.37 -26.63 20.20
N TRP A 571 9.86 -27.57 19.44
CA TRP A 571 9.28 -27.95 18.15
C TRP A 571 7.91 -28.58 18.29
N GLN A 572 6.95 -28.01 17.55
CA GLN A 572 5.55 -28.44 17.54
C GLN A 572 4.96 -28.32 16.13
N ARG A 573 4.07 -29.23 15.76
CA ARG A 573 3.23 -29.05 14.57
C ARG A 573 2.06 -28.12 14.90
N GLN A 574 1.84 -27.13 14.10
CA GLN A 574 0.75 -26.18 14.29
C GLN A 574 -0.16 -26.04 13.07
N GLN A 575 -1.43 -25.79 13.35
CA GLN A 575 -2.37 -25.36 12.35
C GLN A 575 -2.24 -23.84 12.13
N SER A 576 -2.11 -23.45 10.88
CA SER A 576 -2.10 -22.04 10.45
C SER A 576 -3.33 -21.29 10.98
N GLY A 577 -3.18 -20.10 11.53
CA GLY A 577 -4.37 -19.29 11.66
C GLY A 577 -4.51 -18.24 12.74
N LYS A 578 -3.72 -18.18 13.82
CA LYS A 578 -3.94 -17.11 14.83
C LYS A 578 -2.93 -15.96 14.79
N HIS A 579 -1.74 -16.20 14.33
CA HIS A 579 -0.68 -15.20 14.31
C HIS A 579 0.08 -15.24 12.98
N SER A 580 0.56 -14.11 12.50
CA SER A 580 1.28 -14.03 11.21
C SER A 580 2.55 -14.88 11.16
N TRP A 581 3.16 -15.15 12.29
CA TRP A 581 4.36 -16.01 12.43
C TRP A 581 4.05 -17.52 12.42
N THR A 582 2.78 -17.94 12.60
CA THR A 582 2.35 -19.35 12.59
C THR A 582 1.68 -19.77 11.28
N LYS A 583 1.67 -18.91 10.26
CA LYS A 583 1.13 -19.27 8.94
C LYS A 583 2.05 -20.29 8.28
N ALA A 584 1.48 -21.39 7.80
CA ALA A 584 2.16 -22.33 6.92
C ALA A 584 2.61 -21.63 5.62
N HIS A 585 3.65 -22.15 4.98
CA HIS A 585 4.04 -21.76 3.64
C HIS A 585 3.08 -22.37 2.62
N GLY A 586 2.94 -23.69 2.63
CA GLY A 586 1.96 -24.45 1.88
C GLY A 586 0.82 -24.95 2.77
N GLY A 587 -0.33 -25.29 2.21
CA GLY A 587 -1.41 -25.92 2.94
C GLY A 587 -1.92 -25.13 4.16
N THR A 588 -2.15 -25.89 5.25
CA THR A 588 -2.74 -25.35 6.49
C THR A 588 -1.88 -25.57 7.73
N ARG A 589 -0.79 -26.35 7.64
CA ARG A 589 0.04 -26.74 8.77
C ARG A 589 1.53 -26.56 8.47
N SER A 590 2.31 -26.41 9.51
CA SER A 590 3.78 -26.34 9.48
C SER A 590 4.35 -26.82 10.81
N VAL A 591 5.64 -27.03 10.86
CA VAL A 591 6.36 -27.21 12.12
C VAL A 591 6.99 -25.91 12.55
N TRP A 592 6.85 -25.57 13.80
CA TRP A 592 7.41 -24.36 14.34
C TRP A 592 8.04 -24.58 15.69
N LEU A 593 9.07 -23.80 15.97
CA LEU A 593 9.66 -23.68 17.28
C LEU A 593 8.82 -22.69 18.08
N ASN A 594 8.13 -23.18 19.10
CA ASN A 594 7.37 -22.33 20.00
C ASN A 594 8.27 -21.83 21.11
N TYR A 595 8.17 -20.55 21.40
CA TYR A 595 9.03 -19.90 22.34
C TYR A 595 8.25 -19.19 23.46
N GLY A 596 8.79 -19.23 24.69
CA GLY A 596 8.25 -18.56 25.89
C GLY A 596 9.05 -17.32 26.28
N TRP A 597 8.47 -16.52 27.17
CA TRP A 597 9.04 -15.28 27.65
C TRP A 597 9.97 -15.42 28.87
N ASP A 598 10.20 -16.64 29.33
CA ASP A 598 11.07 -16.91 30.48
C ASP A 598 12.52 -17.13 30.03
N PRO A 599 13.52 -16.47 30.64
CA PRO A 599 14.93 -16.62 30.26
C PRO A 599 15.45 -18.00 30.72
N VAL A 600 15.38 -18.99 29.84
CA VAL A 600 15.97 -20.33 30.06
C VAL A 600 16.85 -20.60 28.86
N SER A 601 18.02 -21.18 29.08
CA SER A 601 18.90 -21.69 28.03
C SER A 601 18.18 -22.79 27.27
N GLU A 602 18.07 -22.62 25.94
CA GLU A 602 17.28 -23.48 25.08
C GLU A 602 18.18 -24.35 24.21
N ASP A 603 17.81 -25.62 24.05
CA ASP A 603 18.43 -26.59 23.13
C ASP A 603 17.33 -27.47 22.55
N GLN A 604 16.85 -27.12 21.36
CA GLN A 604 15.66 -27.65 20.71
C GLN A 604 16.00 -28.30 19.38
N ARG A 605 15.67 -29.57 19.19
CA ARG A 605 16.05 -30.34 18.02
C ARG A 605 14.86 -31.07 17.39
N LEU A 606 14.79 -30.99 16.05
CA LEU A 606 13.84 -31.75 15.24
C LEU A 606 14.64 -32.58 14.22
N THR A 607 14.71 -33.87 14.45
CA THR A 607 15.55 -34.82 13.70
C THR A 607 14.72 -35.67 12.77
N SER A 608 15.14 -35.83 11.52
CA SER A 608 14.46 -36.60 10.49
C SER A 608 14.56 -38.13 10.71
N PRO A 609 13.68 -38.94 10.12
CA PRO A 609 13.96 -40.34 9.83
C PRO A 609 15.28 -40.51 9.05
N SER A 610 15.85 -41.72 9.06
CA SER A 610 17.02 -42.05 8.26
C SER A 610 16.66 -42.14 6.77
N PHE A 611 17.58 -41.72 5.91
CA PHE A 611 17.52 -41.88 4.45
C PHE A 611 18.91 -42.16 3.88
N ALA A 612 19.00 -42.63 2.65
CA ALA A 612 20.25 -43.01 2.01
C ALA A 612 20.54 -42.08 0.80
N GLY A 613 21.81 -41.64 0.64
CA GLY A 613 22.30 -41.05 -0.60
C GLY A 613 21.79 -39.62 -0.90
N GLY A 614 21.29 -38.88 0.10
CA GLY A 614 20.83 -37.50 -0.08
C GLY A 614 21.96 -36.54 -0.41
N SER A 615 21.76 -35.67 -1.38
CA SER A 615 22.74 -34.67 -1.81
C SER A 615 22.25 -33.25 -1.58
N TRP A 616 20.95 -33.03 -1.64
CA TRP A 616 20.38 -31.70 -1.48
C TRP A 616 19.17 -31.72 -0.56
N LEU A 617 19.13 -30.81 0.42
CA LEU A 617 17.97 -30.54 1.25
C LEU A 617 17.33 -29.22 0.80
N THR A 618 16.02 -29.21 0.65
CA THR A 618 15.22 -27.99 0.52
C THR A 618 14.19 -27.93 1.62
N PHE A 619 13.90 -26.74 2.09
CA PHE A 619 12.80 -26.45 3.01
C PHE A 619 12.43 -24.98 2.97
N TRP A 620 11.20 -24.66 3.34
CA TRP A 620 10.77 -23.30 3.53
C TRP A 620 11.00 -22.87 4.98
N SER A 621 11.60 -21.72 5.16
CA SER A 621 12.01 -21.19 6.46
C SER A 621 11.51 -19.79 6.67
N LYS A 622 10.95 -19.55 7.85
CA LYS A 622 10.58 -18.24 8.34
C LYS A 622 10.96 -18.15 9.81
N SER A 623 11.66 -17.09 10.20
CA SER A 623 12.16 -16.95 11.57
C SER A 623 12.20 -15.50 12.01
N THR A 624 12.50 -15.27 13.26
CA THR A 624 12.83 -13.93 13.73
C THR A 624 14.06 -13.38 13.00
N ALA A 625 14.01 -12.13 12.54
CA ALA A 625 15.13 -11.51 11.85
C ALA A 625 16.21 -11.02 12.83
N PRO A 626 17.52 -11.17 12.52
CA PRO A 626 18.61 -10.58 13.30
C PRO A 626 18.48 -9.05 13.33
N GLY A 627 18.76 -8.44 14.48
CA GLY A 627 18.72 -6.99 14.68
C GLY A 627 17.66 -6.53 15.69
N SER A 628 16.69 -7.39 15.98
CA SER A 628 15.76 -7.19 17.11
C SER A 628 16.21 -7.87 18.39
N ILE A 629 17.37 -8.59 18.39
CA ILE A 629 17.74 -9.59 19.37
C ILE A 629 19.24 -9.66 19.61
N SER A 630 19.63 -10.09 20.81
CA SER A 630 21.02 -10.37 21.21
C SER A 630 21.71 -11.38 20.26
N PRO A 631 23.00 -11.25 19.97
CA PRO A 631 23.73 -12.07 18.99
C PRO A 631 24.05 -13.50 19.45
N VAL A 632 23.31 -14.10 20.38
CA VAL A 632 23.69 -15.31 21.12
C VAL A 632 22.83 -16.53 20.83
N TYR A 633 21.97 -16.50 19.81
CA TYR A 633 21.16 -17.66 19.43
C TYR A 633 21.52 -18.18 18.04
N HIS A 634 21.22 -19.47 17.81
CA HIS A 634 21.58 -20.19 16.61
C HIS A 634 20.37 -20.91 16.00
N TYR A 635 20.21 -20.80 14.68
CA TYR A 635 19.30 -21.60 13.87
C TYR A 635 20.10 -22.31 12.80
N VAL A 636 20.36 -23.60 13.02
CA VAL A 636 21.19 -24.36 12.11
C VAL A 636 20.49 -25.61 11.59
N VAL A 637 20.92 -26.02 10.40
CA VAL A 637 20.68 -27.36 9.89
C VAL A 637 21.93 -28.17 10.09
N GLU A 638 21.83 -29.31 10.72
CA GLU A 638 22.93 -30.24 10.89
C GLU A 638 22.64 -31.52 10.11
N ALA A 639 23.71 -32.13 9.60
CA ALA A 639 23.68 -33.41 8.91
C ALA A 639 24.53 -34.44 9.64
N SER A 640 24.04 -35.69 9.63
CA SER A 640 24.74 -36.85 10.12
C SER A 640 24.90 -37.86 8.99
N ALA A 641 26.09 -38.47 8.88
CA ALA A 641 26.39 -39.51 7.92
C ALA A 641 26.32 -40.93 8.55
N ASP A 642 26.08 -41.04 9.85
CA ASP A 642 26.21 -42.27 10.63
C ASP A 642 24.95 -42.59 11.45
N GLY A 643 23.78 -42.12 10.97
CA GLY A 643 22.47 -42.38 11.60
C GLY A 643 22.21 -41.57 12.85
N GLY A 644 22.94 -40.45 13.05
CA GLY A 644 22.75 -39.54 14.17
C GLY A 644 23.75 -39.76 15.33
N GLN A 645 24.82 -40.48 15.11
CA GLN A 645 25.88 -40.62 16.13
C GLN A 645 26.79 -39.40 16.19
N THR A 646 27.11 -38.83 15.01
CA THR A 646 27.86 -37.58 14.91
C THR A 646 27.10 -36.59 14.04
N TRP A 647 27.22 -35.27 14.36
CA TRP A 647 26.51 -34.19 13.71
C TRP A 647 27.46 -33.09 13.27
N HIS A 648 27.22 -32.55 12.11
CA HIS A 648 27.98 -31.47 11.53
C HIS A 648 27.03 -30.37 11.07
N THR A 649 27.35 -29.11 11.35
CA THR A 649 26.60 -27.97 10.83
C THR A 649 26.72 -27.91 9.30
N ALA A 650 25.62 -28.18 8.63
CA ALA A 650 25.53 -28.08 7.18
C ALA A 650 25.12 -26.69 6.72
N PHE A 651 24.34 -25.97 7.52
CA PHE A 651 23.88 -24.63 7.20
C PHE A 651 23.54 -23.84 8.47
N ASP A 652 23.92 -22.58 8.53
CA ASP A 652 23.61 -21.64 9.62
C ASP A 652 22.80 -20.45 9.06
N LEU A 653 21.51 -20.38 9.41
CA LEU A 653 20.59 -19.40 8.87
C LEU A 653 20.99 -17.95 9.21
N ILE A 654 21.56 -17.76 10.41
CA ILE A 654 21.95 -16.42 10.87
C ILE A 654 23.21 -15.97 10.16
N LYS A 655 24.22 -16.82 10.11
CA LYS A 655 25.49 -16.54 9.47
C LYS A 655 25.33 -16.28 7.97
N GLU A 656 24.44 -17.02 7.31
CA GLU A 656 24.13 -16.87 5.88
C GLU A 656 23.10 -15.75 5.60
N GLY A 657 22.67 -15.01 6.63
CA GLY A 657 21.71 -13.92 6.48
C GLY A 657 20.32 -14.37 6.01
N LYS A 658 19.95 -15.63 6.29
CA LYS A 658 18.70 -16.27 5.88
C LYS A 658 17.63 -16.33 6.98
N ALA A 659 17.94 -15.86 8.18
CA ALA A 659 16.92 -15.68 9.22
C ALA A 659 16.07 -14.43 8.90
N LYS A 660 14.84 -14.64 8.42
CA LYS A 660 13.92 -13.60 7.93
C LYS A 660 12.51 -13.78 8.46
N ASN A 661 11.81 -12.66 8.70
CA ASN A 661 10.39 -12.67 9.07
C ASN A 661 9.47 -12.79 7.81
N ARG A 662 9.89 -13.59 6.87
CA ARG A 662 9.11 -14.02 5.70
C ARG A 662 9.62 -15.39 5.28
N TYR A 663 8.78 -16.16 4.61
CA TYR A 663 9.22 -17.42 4.05
C TYR A 663 10.26 -17.19 2.94
N GLU A 664 11.35 -17.94 3.04
CA GLU A 664 12.35 -18.11 1.98
C GLU A 664 12.63 -19.61 1.84
N GLN A 665 12.76 -20.06 0.59
CA GLN A 665 13.21 -21.43 0.36
C GLN A 665 14.73 -21.51 0.60
N ILE A 666 15.13 -22.42 1.44
CA ILE A 666 16.52 -22.71 1.75
C ILE A 666 16.95 -23.97 1.03
N THR A 667 18.11 -23.96 0.37
CA THR A 667 18.73 -25.15 -0.22
C THR A 667 20.08 -25.36 0.43
N VAL A 668 20.29 -26.56 0.93
CA VAL A 668 21.52 -26.97 1.65
C VAL A 668 22.20 -28.10 0.90
N ASP A 669 23.51 -27.96 0.64
CA ASP A 669 24.35 -29.02 0.10
C ASP A 669 24.66 -30.07 1.19
N LEU A 670 24.12 -31.27 1.00
CA LEU A 670 24.37 -32.43 1.87
C LEU A 670 25.44 -33.37 1.31
N GLY A 671 25.97 -33.07 0.11
CA GLY A 671 26.99 -33.92 -0.57
C GLY A 671 28.18 -34.30 0.33
N PRO A 672 28.75 -33.38 1.14
CA PRO A 672 29.82 -33.68 2.09
C PRO A 672 29.50 -34.74 3.13
N TYR A 673 28.21 -34.98 3.42
CA TYR A 673 27.71 -35.89 4.47
C TYR A 673 27.05 -37.16 3.91
N ARG A 674 27.14 -37.36 2.59
CA ARG A 674 26.45 -38.44 1.86
C ARG A 674 26.86 -39.82 2.35
N SER A 675 25.85 -40.59 2.74
CA SER A 675 26.04 -42.00 3.17
C SER A 675 24.73 -42.77 2.98
N ASP A 676 24.77 -44.10 3.30
CA ASP A 676 23.59 -44.94 3.26
C ASP A 676 22.74 -44.85 4.53
N ASN A 677 23.15 -44.06 5.51
CA ASN A 677 22.43 -43.86 6.78
C ASN A 677 22.49 -42.39 7.24
N MET A 678 21.94 -41.54 6.42
CA MET A 678 21.91 -40.11 6.70
C MET A 678 20.73 -39.71 7.56
N LYS A 679 20.92 -38.65 8.34
CA LYS A 679 19.83 -37.87 8.96
C LYS A 679 20.13 -36.40 8.85
N ILE A 680 19.09 -35.59 8.90
CA ILE A 680 19.19 -34.15 9.11
C ILE A 680 18.48 -33.77 10.39
N ARG A 681 18.90 -32.66 11.00
CA ARG A 681 18.12 -32.06 12.09
C ARG A 681 18.12 -30.54 12.01
N PHE A 682 17.01 -29.96 12.38
CA PHE A 682 16.87 -28.55 12.63
C PHE A 682 17.12 -28.30 14.11
N HIS A 683 18.14 -27.52 14.40
CA HIS A 683 18.65 -27.32 15.75
C HIS A 683 18.67 -25.83 16.08
N ALA A 684 17.98 -25.45 17.14
CA ALA A 684 17.95 -24.09 17.67
C ALA A 684 18.45 -24.11 19.12
N TRP A 685 19.38 -23.23 19.44
CA TRP A 685 19.88 -23.06 20.81
C TRP A 685 20.38 -21.64 21.07
N ASP A 686 20.53 -21.27 22.32
CA ASP A 686 21.18 -20.05 22.75
C ASP A 686 22.41 -20.31 23.64
N GLU A 687 23.33 -19.34 23.75
CA GLU A 687 24.54 -19.46 24.56
C GLU A 687 24.43 -18.78 25.94
N SER A 688 23.35 -18.09 26.22
CA SER A 688 23.12 -17.38 27.47
C SER A 688 21.63 -17.12 27.62
N GLU A 689 21.11 -16.87 28.80
CA GLU A 689 19.71 -16.51 29.12
C GLU A 689 19.10 -15.48 28.17
N GLY A 690 19.38 -15.65 26.86
CA GLY A 690 18.90 -14.90 25.73
C GLY A 690 17.58 -15.45 25.26
N LEU A 691 16.80 -14.56 24.65
CA LEU A 691 15.49 -14.87 24.12
C LEU A 691 15.66 -15.42 22.71
N ALA A 692 15.71 -16.74 22.49
CA ALA A 692 15.43 -17.32 21.17
C ALA A 692 13.97 -16.98 20.80
N TYR A 693 13.73 -16.65 19.56
CA TYR A 693 12.41 -16.36 19.08
C TYR A 693 11.97 -17.50 18.14
N TRP A 694 10.82 -17.41 17.58
CA TRP A 694 10.21 -18.47 16.79
C TRP A 694 10.96 -18.75 15.48
N TRP A 695 10.95 -20.02 15.07
CA TRP A 695 11.40 -20.52 13.78
C TRP A 695 10.35 -21.48 13.22
N THR A 696 9.87 -21.23 12.02
CA THR A 696 8.87 -22.05 11.34
C THR A 696 9.50 -22.68 10.11
N ILE A 697 9.26 -23.97 9.92
CA ILE A 697 9.76 -24.79 8.83
C ILE A 697 8.58 -25.46 8.15
N ASP A 698 8.65 -25.55 6.83
CA ASP A 698 7.63 -26.16 6.01
C ASP A 698 8.22 -26.80 4.76
N ASP A 699 7.49 -27.74 4.12
CA ASP A 699 7.81 -28.34 2.83
C ASP A 699 9.27 -28.86 2.77
N VAL A 700 9.65 -29.71 3.70
CA VAL A 700 11.00 -30.30 3.77
C VAL A 700 11.16 -31.41 2.75
N ALA A 701 12.21 -31.38 1.93
CA ALA A 701 12.52 -32.45 0.98
C ALA A 701 14.04 -32.66 0.82
N VAL A 702 14.47 -33.92 0.73
CA VAL A 702 15.84 -34.32 0.45
C VAL A 702 15.90 -35.04 -0.89
N TYR A 703 16.80 -34.60 -1.75
CA TYR A 703 16.97 -35.12 -3.12
C TYR A 703 18.29 -35.85 -3.30
N PRO A 704 18.33 -36.87 -4.17
CA PRO A 704 19.58 -37.53 -4.56
C PRO A 704 20.42 -36.60 -5.45
N GLU A 705 21.65 -37.06 -5.79
CA GLU A 705 22.44 -36.43 -6.84
C GLU A 705 21.80 -36.70 -8.20
N ALA A 706 21.73 -35.68 -9.08
CA ALA A 706 21.17 -35.83 -10.39
C ALA A 706 22.02 -36.75 -11.27
N ALA A 707 21.42 -37.78 -11.85
CA ALA A 707 22.09 -38.75 -12.74
C ALA A 707 22.32 -38.21 -14.17
N GLY A 708 22.01 -36.96 -14.45
CA GLY A 708 22.05 -36.25 -15.72
C GLY A 708 20.91 -35.27 -15.77
N SER A 709 21.11 -34.13 -16.44
CA SER A 709 20.05 -33.11 -16.43
C SER A 709 19.06 -33.33 -17.57
N MET A 710 17.77 -33.36 -17.27
CA MET A 710 16.69 -33.28 -18.26
C MET A 710 16.38 -31.81 -18.66
N VAL A 711 16.99 -30.85 -17.98
CA VAL A 711 16.81 -29.42 -18.26
C VAL A 711 17.62 -29.03 -19.48
N GLU A 712 16.94 -28.54 -20.50
CA GLU A 712 17.54 -28.06 -21.75
C GLU A 712 17.76 -26.53 -21.76
N GLY A 713 17.16 -25.83 -20.81
CA GLY A 713 17.27 -24.39 -20.66
C GLY A 713 16.19 -23.81 -19.74
N TYR A 714 16.10 -22.49 -19.74
CA TYR A 714 15.24 -21.73 -18.85
C TYR A 714 14.44 -20.68 -19.60
N ASN A 715 13.22 -20.41 -19.16
CA ASN A 715 12.43 -19.28 -19.58
C ASN A 715 12.44 -18.23 -18.46
N ILE A 716 12.58 -16.96 -18.83
CA ILE A 716 12.68 -15.85 -17.89
C ILE A 716 11.47 -14.94 -18.09
N TYR A 717 10.76 -14.71 -17.01
CA TYR A 717 9.57 -13.87 -16.96
C TYR A 717 9.82 -12.62 -16.13
N ARG A 718 9.27 -11.50 -16.61
CA ARG A 718 9.16 -10.24 -15.88
C ARG A 718 7.69 -9.85 -15.84
N ASP A 719 7.16 -9.64 -14.66
CA ASP A 719 5.75 -9.27 -14.42
C ASP A 719 4.77 -10.18 -15.19
N GLY A 720 5.07 -11.49 -15.18
CA GLY A 720 4.29 -12.53 -15.88
C GLY A 720 4.53 -12.62 -17.39
N THR A 721 5.31 -11.75 -18.00
CA THR A 721 5.62 -11.75 -19.42
C THR A 721 6.96 -12.42 -19.70
N LEU A 722 7.01 -13.37 -20.64
CA LEU A 722 8.26 -13.98 -21.09
C LEU A 722 9.16 -12.93 -21.77
N ILE A 723 10.33 -12.65 -21.20
CA ILE A 723 11.29 -11.66 -21.71
C ILE A 723 12.51 -12.29 -22.38
N GLY A 724 12.75 -13.58 -22.18
CA GLY A 724 13.87 -14.24 -22.79
C GLY A 724 14.04 -15.68 -22.33
N THR A 725 15.07 -16.33 -22.89
CA THR A 725 15.48 -17.70 -22.54
C THR A 725 16.98 -17.74 -22.28
N SER A 726 17.42 -18.68 -21.44
CA SER A 726 18.84 -18.95 -21.19
C SER A 726 19.13 -20.45 -21.24
N ALA A 727 20.30 -20.82 -21.70
CA ALA A 727 20.82 -22.18 -21.56
C ALA A 727 21.63 -22.37 -20.27
N THR A 728 21.90 -21.31 -19.53
CA THR A 728 22.64 -21.30 -18.27
C THR A 728 21.77 -20.75 -17.15
N THR A 729 22.24 -20.87 -15.92
CA THR A 729 21.56 -20.39 -14.72
C THR A 729 21.73 -18.88 -14.47
N SER A 730 21.86 -18.12 -15.53
CA SER A 730 21.91 -16.65 -15.48
C SER A 730 21.30 -16.02 -16.72
N PHE A 731 20.83 -14.78 -16.58
CA PHE A 731 20.26 -13.97 -17.66
C PHE A 731 20.43 -12.49 -17.33
N VAL A 732 20.62 -11.66 -18.35
CA VAL A 732 20.65 -10.20 -18.17
C VAL A 732 19.45 -9.60 -18.89
N ASP A 733 18.56 -9.00 -18.12
CA ASP A 733 17.53 -8.10 -18.65
C ASP A 733 18.18 -6.74 -18.94
N ALA A 734 18.47 -6.48 -20.19
CA ALA A 734 19.12 -5.25 -20.63
C ALA A 734 18.18 -4.03 -20.63
N HIS A 735 16.87 -4.26 -20.59
CA HIS A 735 15.84 -3.24 -20.70
C HIS A 735 14.72 -3.46 -19.66
N PRO A 736 15.05 -3.43 -18.34
CA PRO A 736 14.03 -3.54 -17.33
C PRO A 736 13.09 -2.33 -17.40
N ALA A 737 11.84 -2.51 -16.97
CA ALA A 737 10.89 -1.42 -16.88
C ALA A 737 11.25 -0.47 -15.72
N ASP A 738 10.86 0.79 -15.80
CA ASP A 738 10.97 1.73 -14.68
C ASP A 738 10.08 1.26 -13.51
N GLY A 739 10.60 1.37 -12.29
CA GLY A 739 9.91 0.92 -11.08
C GLY A 739 10.24 -0.52 -10.69
N THR A 740 9.33 -1.16 -9.95
CA THR A 740 9.53 -2.53 -9.46
C THR A 740 9.28 -3.55 -10.56
N ASN A 741 10.28 -4.36 -10.88
CA ASN A 741 10.20 -5.48 -11.80
C ASN A 741 10.20 -6.77 -10.98
N THR A 742 9.25 -7.65 -11.21
CA THR A 742 9.16 -8.96 -10.55
C THR A 742 9.57 -10.06 -11.51
N TYR A 743 10.68 -10.70 -11.23
CA TYR A 743 11.23 -11.76 -12.08
C TYR A 743 10.87 -13.15 -11.56
N ARG A 744 10.63 -14.08 -12.48
CA ARG A 744 10.50 -15.51 -12.25
C ARG A 744 11.23 -16.28 -13.34
N VAL A 745 11.69 -17.49 -13.02
CA VAL A 745 12.37 -18.38 -13.94
C VAL A 745 11.75 -19.75 -13.86
N THR A 746 11.54 -20.39 -15.01
CA THR A 746 11.16 -21.80 -15.13
C THR A 746 12.26 -22.56 -15.83
N ALA A 747 12.37 -23.87 -15.60
CA ALA A 747 13.20 -24.76 -16.41
C ALA A 747 12.35 -25.39 -17.52
N ARG A 748 12.96 -25.63 -18.66
CA ARG A 748 12.32 -26.26 -19.81
C ARG A 748 13.15 -27.41 -20.36
N GLY A 749 12.47 -28.40 -20.94
CA GLY A 749 13.06 -29.58 -21.53
C GLY A 749 12.00 -30.45 -22.19
N SER A 750 12.34 -31.72 -22.47
CA SER A 750 11.37 -32.67 -23.01
C SER A 750 10.13 -32.91 -22.14
N PHE A 751 10.20 -32.57 -20.86
CA PHE A 751 9.11 -32.62 -19.90
C PHE A 751 8.10 -31.47 -20.04
N GLY A 752 8.42 -30.44 -20.84
CA GLY A 752 7.67 -29.21 -20.95
C GLY A 752 8.35 -28.10 -20.14
N GLU A 753 7.63 -27.46 -19.25
CA GLU A 753 8.10 -26.36 -18.40
C GLU A 753 7.78 -26.67 -16.92
N THR A 754 8.69 -26.35 -16.01
CA THR A 754 8.48 -26.50 -14.55
C THR A 754 7.59 -25.39 -14.02
N MET A 755 7.17 -25.54 -12.76
CA MET A 755 6.67 -24.42 -11.98
C MET A 755 7.71 -23.29 -11.95
N PRO A 756 7.27 -22.03 -11.86
CA PRO A 756 8.18 -20.90 -11.76
C PRO A 756 8.89 -20.88 -10.39
N SER A 757 10.09 -20.35 -10.40
CA SER A 757 10.82 -20.01 -9.17
C SER A 757 10.04 -19.04 -8.30
N ASP A 758 10.45 -18.90 -7.05
CA ASP A 758 10.07 -17.75 -6.26
C ASP A 758 10.38 -16.45 -6.98
N PRO A 759 9.58 -15.40 -6.73
CA PRO A 759 9.82 -14.11 -7.36
C PRO A 759 11.06 -13.42 -6.77
N ALA A 760 11.86 -12.81 -7.63
CA ALA A 760 12.86 -11.82 -7.24
C ALA A 760 12.42 -10.44 -7.71
N ALA A 761 12.25 -9.52 -6.78
CA ALA A 761 11.90 -8.15 -7.10
C ALA A 761 13.15 -7.28 -7.23
N PHE A 762 13.16 -6.39 -8.21
CA PHE A 762 14.23 -5.41 -8.41
C PHE A 762 13.64 -4.05 -8.79
N ASP A 763 13.97 -3.03 -8.01
CA ASP A 763 13.53 -1.66 -8.27
C ASP A 763 14.52 -0.97 -9.20
N VAL A 764 14.08 -0.72 -10.42
CA VAL A 764 14.78 0.17 -11.34
C VAL A 764 14.39 1.59 -10.96
N ALA A 765 15.36 2.34 -10.44
CA ALA A 765 15.12 3.77 -10.20
C ALA A 765 14.70 4.41 -11.53
N THR A 766 13.53 5.03 -11.55
CA THR A 766 13.03 5.79 -12.70
C THR A 766 14.17 6.62 -13.27
N ALA A 767 14.58 6.33 -14.49
CA ALA A 767 15.61 7.11 -15.15
C ALA A 767 15.07 8.53 -15.23
N VAL A 768 15.65 9.43 -14.44
CA VAL A 768 15.53 10.85 -14.76
C VAL A 768 16.05 10.97 -16.18
N ALA A 769 15.17 11.31 -17.10
CA ALA A 769 15.43 11.37 -18.53
C ALA A 769 16.84 11.93 -18.75
N ALA A 770 17.67 11.24 -19.51
CA ALA A 770 19.02 11.65 -19.76
C ALA A 770 18.99 13.09 -20.30
N ALA A 771 19.30 14.03 -19.42
CA ALA A 771 19.24 15.44 -19.76
C ALA A 771 20.21 15.65 -20.92
N GLN A 772 19.71 16.20 -22.02
CA GLN A 772 20.54 16.69 -23.10
C GLN A 772 21.70 17.47 -22.49
N ALA A 773 22.92 17.21 -22.94
CA ALA A 773 24.12 17.87 -22.46
C ALA A 773 23.96 19.38 -22.69
N GLU A 774 23.69 20.15 -21.63
CA GLU A 774 23.64 21.61 -21.71
C GLU A 774 25.09 22.10 -21.91
N PRO A 775 25.36 22.90 -22.97
CA PRO A 775 26.68 23.42 -23.22
C PRO A 775 27.18 24.26 -22.04
N GLY A 776 28.35 23.91 -21.49
CA GLY A 776 29.00 24.63 -20.41
C GLY A 776 28.54 24.25 -18.99
N LEU A 777 27.65 23.29 -18.82
CA LEU A 777 27.28 22.77 -17.49
C LEU A 777 28.36 21.81 -16.98
N VAL A 778 29.04 22.21 -15.91
CA VAL A 778 30.01 21.39 -15.19
C VAL A 778 29.51 21.12 -13.78
N VAL A 779 29.46 19.83 -13.41
CA VAL A 779 29.13 19.38 -12.06
C VAL A 779 30.30 18.56 -11.55
N ASP A 780 30.98 19.04 -10.51
CA ASP A 780 32.16 18.41 -9.90
C ASP A 780 31.87 18.10 -8.44
N TRP A 781 32.04 16.85 -8.04
CA TRP A 781 31.79 16.36 -6.70
C TRP A 781 33.01 15.64 -6.15
N ARG A 782 33.78 16.32 -5.29
CA ARG A 782 35.04 15.82 -4.71
C ARG A 782 35.20 16.27 -3.26
N GLY A 783 35.69 15.36 -2.42
CA GLY A 783 36.12 15.69 -1.05
C GLY A 783 35.02 16.32 -0.18
N GLY A 784 33.75 15.98 -0.39
CA GLY A 784 32.63 16.60 0.33
C GLY A 784 32.21 17.97 -0.22
N VAL A 785 32.77 18.41 -1.35
CA VAL A 785 32.43 19.69 -1.99
C VAL A 785 31.80 19.45 -3.35
N LEU A 786 30.52 19.79 -3.50
CA LEU A 786 29.83 19.81 -4.79
C LEU A 786 29.94 21.21 -5.40
N THR A 787 30.56 21.29 -6.56
CA THR A 787 30.60 22.54 -7.34
C THR A 787 29.81 22.36 -8.62
N VAL A 788 28.88 23.28 -8.88
CA VAL A 788 28.11 23.36 -10.12
C VAL A 788 28.38 24.68 -10.79
N SER A 789 28.67 24.65 -12.07
CA SER A 789 28.85 25.90 -12.87
C SER A 789 28.21 25.72 -14.24
N ALA A 790 27.49 26.77 -14.68
CA ALA A 790 26.90 26.87 -16.01
C ALA A 790 26.55 28.34 -16.31
N PRO A 791 26.65 28.78 -17.56
CA PRO A 791 26.05 30.06 -17.95
C PRO A 791 24.55 30.08 -17.65
N GLY A 792 24.07 31.05 -16.89
CA GLY A 792 22.64 31.15 -16.51
C GLY A 792 22.21 30.25 -15.37
N LEU A 793 23.13 29.64 -14.62
CA LEU A 793 22.81 28.92 -13.39
C LEU A 793 22.32 29.89 -12.32
N THR A 794 21.12 29.64 -11.78
CA THR A 794 20.49 30.51 -10.78
C THR A 794 20.21 29.85 -9.45
N ALA A 795 20.08 28.51 -9.40
CA ALA A 795 19.87 27.76 -8.17
C ALA A 795 20.43 26.32 -8.29
N VAL A 796 20.83 25.74 -7.15
CA VAL A 796 21.28 24.35 -7.05
C VAL A 796 20.79 23.72 -5.75
N GLU A 797 20.31 22.51 -5.85
CA GLU A 797 19.92 21.68 -4.71
C GLU A 797 20.51 20.28 -4.85
N ALA A 798 20.95 19.70 -3.75
CA ALA A 798 21.52 18.38 -3.70
C ALA A 798 20.72 17.49 -2.73
N TYR A 799 20.46 16.27 -3.16
CA TYR A 799 19.75 15.23 -2.42
C TYR A 799 20.60 13.99 -2.32
N SER A 800 20.50 13.25 -1.25
CA SER A 800 21.01 11.88 -1.15
C SER A 800 20.21 10.93 -2.06
N ALA A 801 20.72 9.71 -2.28
CA ALA A 801 20.09 8.73 -3.15
C ALA A 801 18.68 8.28 -2.67
N ASP A 802 18.41 8.43 -1.38
CA ASP A 802 17.10 8.19 -0.75
C ASP A 802 16.17 9.42 -0.76
N GLY A 803 16.53 10.47 -1.51
CA GLY A 803 15.71 11.66 -1.73
C GLY A 803 15.80 12.74 -0.65
N ARG A 804 16.66 12.59 0.37
CA ARG A 804 16.80 13.60 1.42
C ARG A 804 17.59 14.81 0.92
N PRO A 805 17.15 16.05 1.16
CA PRO A 805 17.92 17.23 0.85
C PRO A 805 19.17 17.27 1.72
N VAL A 806 20.34 17.42 1.07
CA VAL A 806 21.64 17.48 1.75
C VAL A 806 22.33 18.82 1.55
N GLY A 807 21.82 19.69 0.69
CA GLY A 807 22.34 21.03 0.53
C GLY A 807 21.58 21.85 -0.54
N ARG A 808 21.54 23.18 -0.36
CA ARG A 808 20.86 24.11 -1.26
C ARG A 808 21.61 25.43 -1.41
N VAL A 809 21.64 25.95 -2.63
CA VAL A 809 21.97 27.35 -2.95
C VAL A 809 20.79 27.93 -3.70
N ALA A 810 19.94 28.68 -3.00
CA ALA A 810 18.68 29.18 -3.53
C ALA A 810 18.84 30.30 -4.62
N ARG A 811 19.93 31.02 -4.58
CA ARG A 811 20.27 32.01 -5.61
C ARG A 811 21.77 32.01 -5.86
N CYS A 812 22.18 31.89 -7.12
CA CYS A 812 23.57 31.98 -7.54
C CYS A 812 23.64 32.61 -8.93
N ASN A 813 24.82 33.03 -9.34
CA ASN A 813 25.08 33.63 -10.66
C ASN A 813 26.20 32.83 -11.35
N GLY A 814 25.79 31.83 -12.11
CA GLY A 814 26.69 31.05 -12.94
C GLY A 814 27.48 29.96 -12.17
N ARG A 815 27.58 30.01 -10.85
CA ARG A 815 28.31 29.03 -10.05
C ARG A 815 27.71 28.89 -8.64
N ALA A 816 27.66 27.66 -8.17
CA ALA A 816 27.26 27.33 -6.80
C ALA A 816 28.23 26.30 -6.21
N THR A 817 28.49 26.39 -4.91
CA THR A 817 29.31 25.42 -4.16
C THR A 817 28.55 25.03 -2.90
N LEU A 818 28.43 23.72 -2.68
CA LEU A 818 27.77 23.13 -1.52
C LEU A 818 28.77 22.25 -0.77
N TRP A 819 28.82 22.42 0.55
CA TRP A 819 29.58 21.55 1.45
C TRP A 819 28.65 20.48 1.97
N LEU A 820 28.98 19.20 1.73
CA LEU A 820 28.09 18.07 1.98
C LEU A 820 28.76 17.07 2.92
N PRO A 821 27.98 16.30 3.69
CA PRO A 821 28.51 15.49 4.81
C PRO A 821 29.23 14.20 4.41
N GLY A 822 29.98 14.18 3.29
CA GLY A 822 30.84 13.08 2.89
C GLY A 822 30.52 12.49 1.51
N PRO A 823 31.31 11.53 1.04
CA PRO A 823 31.17 10.93 -0.30
C PRO A 823 29.96 9.99 -0.35
N MET A 824 28.85 10.48 -0.87
CA MET A 824 27.62 9.70 -1.12
C MET A 824 27.08 9.97 -2.52
N PRO A 825 26.34 9.04 -3.13
CA PRO A 825 25.60 9.33 -4.37
C PRO A 825 24.61 10.46 -4.17
N LEU A 826 24.59 11.42 -5.10
CA LEU A 826 23.73 12.60 -5.04
C LEU A 826 22.82 12.67 -6.25
N ILE A 827 21.62 13.18 -6.01
CA ILE A 827 20.75 13.74 -7.06
C ILE A 827 20.87 15.26 -6.96
N VAL A 828 21.37 15.92 -8.00
CA VAL A 828 21.59 17.37 -8.02
C VAL A 828 20.58 18.00 -8.98
N ARG A 829 19.75 18.88 -8.46
CA ARG A 829 18.81 19.70 -9.23
C ARG A 829 19.36 21.10 -9.39
N MET A 830 19.23 21.65 -10.59
CA MET A 830 19.81 22.95 -10.97
C MET A 830 18.83 23.73 -11.83
N VAL A 831 18.80 25.03 -11.70
CA VAL A 831 18.08 25.92 -12.61
C VAL A 831 19.08 26.69 -13.48
N VAL A 832 19.06 26.40 -14.77
CA VAL A 832 19.95 26.99 -15.75
C VAL A 832 19.13 27.65 -16.86
N GLY A 833 19.26 28.94 -17.05
CA GLY A 833 18.47 29.66 -18.05
C GLY A 833 16.94 29.55 -17.86
N GLY A 834 16.48 29.44 -16.64
CA GLY A 834 15.04 29.23 -16.29
C GLY A 834 14.51 27.82 -16.52
N ARG A 835 15.37 26.89 -16.89
CA ARG A 835 15.01 25.44 -17.03
C ARG A 835 15.57 24.66 -15.85
N GLN A 836 14.79 23.70 -15.35
CA GLN A 836 15.25 22.78 -14.33
C GLN A 836 15.99 21.60 -14.97
N ILE A 837 17.17 21.28 -14.44
CA ILE A 837 18.03 20.17 -14.85
C ILE A 837 18.30 19.31 -13.62
N THR A 838 18.18 18.01 -13.75
CA THR A 838 18.51 17.07 -12.69
C THR A 838 19.63 16.13 -13.13
N ARG A 839 20.64 15.91 -12.26
CA ARG A 839 21.75 15.02 -12.53
C ARG A 839 22.06 14.12 -11.34
N LYS A 840 22.32 12.85 -11.61
CA LYS A 840 22.91 11.94 -10.62
C LYS A 840 24.42 12.16 -10.62
N CYS A 841 24.98 12.41 -9.46
CA CYS A 841 26.41 12.61 -9.25
C CYS A 841 26.97 11.51 -8.34
N LEU A 842 28.00 10.82 -8.80
CA LEU A 842 28.75 9.89 -7.98
C LEU A 842 30.01 10.60 -7.48
N PRO A 843 30.47 10.36 -6.25
CA PRO A 843 31.72 10.93 -5.77
C PRO A 843 32.88 10.44 -6.64
N ALA A 844 33.73 11.34 -7.08
CA ALA A 844 34.99 10.94 -7.72
C ALA A 844 35.83 10.19 -6.68
N ARG A 845 36.32 9.00 -7.08
CA ARG A 845 37.24 8.18 -6.26
C ARG A 845 38.57 8.87 -6.02
#